data_cabc5c1975e4a5a8c88ac7b55399d08c
#
_entry.id   cabc5c1975e4a5a8c88ac7b55399d08c
#
_cell.length_a   1.000
_cell.length_b   1.000
_cell.length_c   1.000
_cell.angle_alpha   90.00
_cell.angle_beta   90.00
_cell.angle_gamma   90.00
#
_symmetry.space_group_name_H-M   'P 1'
#
loop_
_entity.id
_entity.type
_entity.pdbx_description
1 polymer ?
#
loop_
_entity_poly.entity_id
_entity_poly.type
_entity_poly.pdbx_seq_one_letter_code
_entity_poly.pdbx_strand_id
1 'polypeptide(L)'
;MGRIAAMNFRNVAACLLTTVTGFVFAAPLTVRVDPAGGAPRLLVNGEPVRARMFWGAPGSAPLKLSTEWKQISFEFTASGSANNGTMHFRFGSEQGDIVLDNIQVTDLDAGRDLIPRCDFESGPESFKRDWTFWPTGAANTVGTITVEPGAGRDGSAGLRIKLKAPPGGHWPDFHIYHHANLAIVKDHHYRVSIWARATPARKLMLAFYQPGQSFVRLGGPPDCFGAQIKLAAEAGVNFVSYPCPMPWPKPGVEADWSGVDSMCEQVLRANPNALLLPRMGMNPPPWWREAHPDDVMQWEDGRRDHMVVASPQYRRDAAERLAALVTHLEEKFGDHVAGYHPCGQNTGEWFYEDTWRRPLSGYAPADAAAWKAWLKKRGRSDAPVPTAAARHAAPAGIFRDPATEQALVDWAEFQQEEMAECVCELARAVRKASHGRKLVVFFYGYVFEFAAVANGPSVAGHYALRRALNCPDIDVLCSPISYFDRGLAQSAPSMTAAESVALAKKMWLNEDDTRTYLGTGNAPGWYDAVDTLEDTNKELVRNVAQEALRNFGTWWMDLGATGWFNDPAMWAEMKRLRALDEPLLKKPTPFRPQVAVVIDERAMLRVAAGGTLVTRPGIYEARAPLGRMGAPYGQYLLDDVLAGRVKAKLQVFLNAWSLSAAERAKLLKTTRGATKVWCYAPGWFDGEQTSLEAMRQLTGFEMKVVTPPKPAVTPTERGRSLGLEKSFGGEKPVKPLFAAADAKPEEILATYADGSAAVALRRTPGGPSLFVGAPGLTSELLRLAAREARVHLFTETDCNVYANGQFLALHASQDGPVAVNIGKPTSVTDVLSGEPVAKGPRFAIPLKKGDTRVLRY
;
A
#
# COMPACT_ATOMS: atom_id res chain seq x y z
N MET A 1 72.15 41.62 -65.08
CA MET A 1 71.49 42.96 -64.88
C MET A 1 70.01 42.76 -65.22
N GLY A 2 69.05 43.08 -64.46
CA GLY A 2 67.63 43.07 -64.80
C GLY A 2 66.76 42.34 -63.79
N ARG A 3 66.24 43.09 -62.79
CA ARG A 3 65.19 42.70 -61.89
C ARG A 3 63.88 42.50 -62.66
N ILE A 4 63.14 41.42 -62.39
CA ILE A 4 61.75 41.23 -62.81
C ILE A 4 60.93 40.97 -61.56
N ALA A 5 59.85 41.81 -61.44
CA ALA A 5 58.96 41.76 -60.27
C ALA A 5 57.99 40.55 -60.30
N ALA A 6 57.71 39.99 -59.15
CA ALA A 6 56.72 38.95 -58.98
C ALA A 6 55.30 39.54 -58.82
N MET A 7 54.34 39.06 -59.63
CA MET A 7 52.89 39.31 -59.42
C MET A 7 52.24 38.14 -58.69
N ASN A 8 51.63 38.52 -57.59
CA ASN A 8 50.84 37.57 -56.73
C ASN A 8 49.45 37.26 -57.33
N PHE A 9 49.14 36.02 -57.62
CA PHE A 9 47.79 35.55 -57.87
C PHE A 9 47.17 35.09 -56.53
N ARG A 10 46.17 35.76 -56.06
CA ARG A 10 45.34 35.26 -54.94
C ARG A 10 44.30 34.36 -55.49
N ASN A 11 44.36 33.08 -55.12
CA ASN A 11 43.29 32.09 -55.28
C ASN A 11 42.19 32.38 -54.29
N VAL A 12 40.97 32.64 -54.80
CA VAL A 12 39.73 32.66 -53.99
C VAL A 12 39.25 31.23 -53.94
N ALA A 13 39.47 30.54 -52.81
CA ALA A 13 38.79 29.27 -52.51
C ALA A 13 37.44 29.59 -51.80
N ALA A 14 36.35 29.33 -52.50
CA ALA A 14 35.01 29.36 -51.92
C ALA A 14 34.84 28.13 -51.04
N CYS A 15 34.83 28.31 -49.71
CA CYS A 15 34.40 27.32 -48.73
C CYS A 15 32.87 27.22 -48.80
N LEU A 16 32.34 26.16 -49.40
CA LEU A 16 30.98 25.69 -49.10
C LEU A 16 30.92 25.13 -47.70
N LEU A 17 30.46 25.90 -46.71
CA LEU A 17 30.02 25.34 -45.41
C LEU A 17 28.70 24.62 -45.65
N THR A 18 28.76 23.29 -45.81
CA THR A 18 27.61 22.41 -45.58
C THR A 18 27.36 22.36 -44.10
N THR A 19 26.39 23.11 -43.59
CA THR A 19 25.79 22.94 -42.28
C THR A 19 25.04 21.59 -42.28
N VAL A 20 25.75 20.56 -41.83
CA VAL A 20 25.11 19.33 -41.39
C VAL A 20 24.42 19.67 -40.08
N THR A 21 23.13 20.00 -40.14
CA THR A 21 22.26 19.97 -38.96
C THR A 21 22.16 18.50 -38.51
N GLY A 22 23.09 18.08 -37.68
CA GLY A 22 22.97 16.84 -36.96
C GLY A 22 21.72 16.96 -36.07
N PHE A 23 20.69 16.24 -36.39
CA PHE A 23 19.65 15.93 -35.43
C PHE A 23 20.32 15.25 -34.25
N VAL A 24 20.58 16.02 -33.19
CA VAL A 24 20.91 15.44 -31.90
C VAL A 24 19.64 14.74 -31.44
N PHE A 25 19.50 13.48 -31.75
CA PHE A 25 18.48 12.64 -31.08
C PHE A 25 18.77 12.73 -29.58
N ALA A 26 17.86 13.31 -28.82
CA ALA A 26 17.95 13.28 -27.38
C ALA A 26 18.08 11.80 -26.97
N ALA A 27 19.04 11.52 -26.07
CA ALA A 27 19.22 10.16 -25.59
C ALA A 27 17.90 9.71 -24.93
N PRO A 28 17.45 8.46 -25.19
CA PRO A 28 16.19 7.96 -24.62
C PRO A 28 16.16 8.12 -23.10
N LEU A 29 15.01 8.49 -22.55
CA LEU A 29 14.82 8.64 -21.10
C LEU A 29 15.24 7.36 -20.36
N THR A 30 16.14 7.51 -19.39
CA THR A 30 16.58 6.42 -18.52
C THR A 30 16.19 6.74 -17.08
N VAL A 31 15.45 5.81 -16.44
CA VAL A 31 15.10 5.92 -15.03
C VAL A 31 15.47 4.62 -14.32
N ARG A 32 16.21 4.75 -13.20
CA ARG A 32 16.70 3.59 -12.47
C ARG A 32 16.82 3.85 -10.98
N VAL A 33 16.87 2.80 -10.17
CA VAL A 33 17.24 2.87 -8.76
C VAL A 33 18.76 2.88 -8.63
N ASP A 34 19.31 3.88 -7.95
CA ASP A 34 20.69 3.91 -7.45
C ASP A 34 20.67 3.46 -5.98
N PRO A 35 21.31 2.34 -5.62
CA PRO A 35 21.33 1.89 -4.24
C PRO A 35 22.14 2.79 -3.29
N ALA A 36 22.95 3.72 -3.80
CA ALA A 36 23.70 4.74 -3.06
C ALA A 36 24.32 4.23 -1.74
N GLY A 37 24.92 3.04 -1.77
CA GLY A 37 25.58 2.44 -0.59
C GLY A 37 24.61 1.98 0.51
N GLY A 38 23.32 1.80 0.20
CA GLY A 38 22.27 1.39 1.13
C GLY A 38 21.27 2.49 1.47
N ALA A 39 21.29 3.61 0.72
CA ALA A 39 20.31 4.69 0.75
C ALA A 39 19.68 4.82 -0.65
N PRO A 40 18.76 3.92 -1.06
CA PRO A 40 18.21 3.89 -2.41
C PRO A 40 17.59 5.23 -2.81
N ARG A 41 17.83 5.65 -4.05
CA ARG A 41 17.25 6.86 -4.66
C ARG A 41 16.98 6.64 -6.15
N LEU A 42 16.15 7.48 -6.74
CA LEU A 42 15.90 7.45 -8.18
C LEU A 42 16.91 8.32 -8.93
N LEU A 43 17.35 7.85 -10.10
CA LEU A 43 18.08 8.64 -11.08
C LEU A 43 17.24 8.76 -12.34
N VAL A 44 17.10 9.99 -12.85
CA VAL A 44 16.52 10.31 -14.16
C VAL A 44 17.65 10.84 -15.04
N ASN A 45 17.97 10.14 -16.13
CA ASN A 45 19.12 10.47 -17.00
C ASN A 45 20.46 10.64 -16.23
N GLY A 46 20.63 9.88 -15.16
CA GLY A 46 21.81 9.93 -14.30
C GLY A 46 21.74 10.91 -13.13
N GLU A 47 20.80 11.84 -13.14
CA GLU A 47 20.64 12.85 -12.09
C GLU A 47 19.72 12.35 -10.96
N PRO A 48 20.10 12.54 -9.67
CA PRO A 48 19.27 12.16 -8.54
C PRO A 48 18.01 13.01 -8.44
N VAL A 49 16.87 12.35 -8.30
CA VAL A 49 15.56 13.00 -8.15
C VAL A 49 14.80 12.49 -6.93
N ARG A 50 13.88 13.31 -6.41
CA ARG A 50 13.00 12.92 -5.31
C ARG A 50 12.08 11.79 -5.79
N ALA A 51 12.04 10.71 -5.01
CA ALA A 51 11.11 9.60 -5.25
C ALA A 51 9.72 9.94 -4.69
N ARG A 52 9.12 11.02 -5.18
CA ARG A 52 7.77 11.51 -4.82
C ARG A 52 6.93 11.54 -6.07
N MET A 53 5.77 10.91 -6.01
CA MET A 53 4.89 10.65 -7.14
C MET A 53 3.46 11.04 -6.80
N PHE A 54 2.64 11.22 -7.80
CA PHE A 54 1.18 11.33 -7.66
C PHE A 54 0.52 10.17 -8.41
N TRP A 55 -0.46 9.55 -7.81
CA TRP A 55 -1.36 8.62 -8.48
C TRP A 55 -2.78 9.16 -8.49
N GLY A 56 -3.43 9.07 -9.64
CA GLY A 56 -4.84 9.39 -9.81
C GLY A 56 -5.45 8.73 -11.03
N ALA A 57 -6.74 8.86 -11.16
CA ALA A 57 -7.51 8.37 -12.29
C ALA A 57 -8.53 9.43 -12.74
N PRO A 58 -8.99 9.40 -14.00
CA PRO A 58 -10.06 10.28 -14.46
C PRO A 58 -11.29 10.13 -13.57
N GLY A 59 -11.76 11.23 -13.03
CA GLY A 59 -12.90 11.27 -12.13
C GLY A 59 -13.24 12.69 -11.70
N SER A 60 -14.35 12.86 -10.99
CA SER A 60 -14.85 14.15 -10.56
C SER A 60 -15.08 14.20 -9.06
N ALA A 61 -14.82 15.36 -8.47
CA ALA A 61 -15.20 15.61 -7.10
C ALA A 61 -16.72 15.49 -6.93
N PRO A 62 -17.20 14.91 -5.83
CA PRO A 62 -18.62 14.86 -5.53
C PRO A 62 -19.18 16.28 -5.30
N LEU A 63 -20.42 16.48 -5.69
CA LEU A 63 -21.18 17.70 -5.38
C LEU A 63 -21.44 17.76 -3.87
N LYS A 64 -21.24 18.94 -3.25
CA LYS A 64 -21.50 19.13 -1.80
C LYS A 64 -22.90 19.69 -1.60
N LEU A 65 -23.78 18.93 -0.97
CA LEU A 65 -25.12 19.33 -0.56
C LEU A 65 -25.11 19.87 0.84
N SER A 66 -25.77 21.03 1.06
CA SER A 66 -25.99 21.61 2.39
C SER A 66 -27.42 21.33 2.87
N THR A 67 -27.69 21.65 4.12
CA THR A 67 -29.07 21.63 4.68
C THR A 67 -29.95 22.68 4.06
N GLU A 68 -29.36 23.76 3.57
CA GLU A 68 -30.05 24.83 2.89
C GLU A 68 -30.11 24.60 1.39
N TRP A 69 -31.15 25.13 0.73
CA TRP A 69 -31.26 25.08 -0.71
C TRP A 69 -30.09 25.79 -1.38
N LYS A 70 -29.39 25.08 -2.27
CA LYS A 70 -28.34 25.63 -3.13
C LYS A 70 -28.58 25.25 -4.57
N GLN A 71 -28.31 26.21 -5.45
CA GLN A 71 -28.17 25.93 -6.87
C GLN A 71 -26.76 25.42 -7.12
N ILE A 72 -26.68 24.23 -7.69
CA ILE A 72 -25.43 23.62 -8.16
C ILE A 72 -25.42 23.77 -9.66
N SER A 73 -24.41 24.44 -10.20
CA SER A 73 -24.22 24.56 -11.65
C SER A 73 -22.78 24.32 -12.02
N PHE A 74 -22.58 23.59 -13.11
CA PHE A 74 -21.26 23.35 -13.69
C PHE A 74 -21.39 23.11 -15.19
N GLU A 75 -20.25 23.25 -15.91
CA GLU A 75 -20.15 22.96 -17.34
C GLU A 75 -19.15 21.82 -17.55
N PHE A 76 -19.36 21.05 -18.61
CA PHE A 76 -18.42 20.03 -19.05
C PHE A 76 -18.43 19.92 -20.58
N THR A 77 -17.31 19.43 -21.12
CA THR A 77 -17.18 19.04 -22.52
C THR A 77 -17.35 17.54 -22.64
N ALA A 78 -18.23 17.07 -23.52
CA ALA A 78 -18.46 15.65 -23.69
C ALA A 78 -17.23 14.93 -24.29
N SER A 79 -16.80 13.85 -23.69
CA SER A 79 -15.64 13.06 -24.13
C SER A 79 -15.96 12.08 -25.27
N GLY A 80 -17.25 11.85 -25.57
CA GLY A 80 -17.72 10.92 -26.57
C GLY A 80 -19.16 11.22 -27.00
N SER A 81 -19.63 10.57 -28.08
CA SER A 81 -21.01 10.65 -28.54
C SER A 81 -21.82 9.44 -28.18
N ALA A 82 -23.09 9.63 -27.85
CA ALA A 82 -24.06 8.57 -27.59
C ALA A 82 -25.47 9.03 -27.97
N ASN A 83 -26.27 8.13 -28.52
CA ASN A 83 -27.72 8.33 -28.72
C ASN A 83 -28.55 7.73 -27.58
N ASN A 84 -27.91 6.93 -26.74
CA ASN A 84 -28.48 6.25 -25.60
C ASN A 84 -27.82 6.68 -24.26
N GLY A 85 -27.34 7.93 -24.23
CA GLY A 85 -26.72 8.46 -23.01
C GLY A 85 -27.67 8.50 -21.82
N THR A 86 -27.11 8.49 -20.60
CA THR A 86 -27.86 8.56 -19.34
C THR A 86 -27.13 9.45 -18.34
N MET A 87 -27.87 10.08 -17.42
CA MET A 87 -27.35 10.88 -16.32
C MET A 87 -27.64 10.15 -15.00
N HIS A 88 -26.63 9.96 -14.16
CA HIS A 88 -26.76 9.24 -12.90
C HIS A 88 -26.48 10.13 -11.70
N PHE A 89 -27.31 10.03 -10.66
CA PHE A 89 -27.06 10.57 -9.31
C PHE A 89 -26.84 9.40 -8.36
N ARG A 90 -25.64 9.26 -7.79
CA ARG A 90 -25.27 8.23 -6.82
C ARG A 90 -25.17 8.83 -5.43
N PHE A 91 -25.86 8.25 -4.48
CA PHE A 91 -26.09 8.84 -3.14
C PHE A 91 -25.10 8.37 -2.07
N GLY A 92 -24.19 7.45 -2.42
CA GLY A 92 -23.17 6.94 -1.49
C GLY A 92 -23.74 6.04 -0.39
N SER A 93 -22.96 5.89 0.69
CA SER A 93 -23.18 4.91 1.77
C SER A 93 -23.70 5.56 3.07
N GLU A 94 -24.54 6.58 2.97
CA GLU A 94 -25.03 7.34 4.14
C GLU A 94 -26.55 7.41 4.17
N GLN A 95 -27.12 7.21 5.37
CA GLN A 95 -28.52 7.50 5.59
C GLN A 95 -28.78 9.01 5.54
N GLY A 96 -30.01 9.41 5.19
CA GLY A 96 -30.41 10.82 5.15
C GLY A 96 -31.56 11.11 4.21
N ASP A 97 -31.90 12.38 4.12
CA ASP A 97 -32.99 12.92 3.32
C ASP A 97 -32.41 13.91 2.29
N ILE A 98 -32.62 13.66 1.01
CA ILE A 98 -32.13 14.50 -0.08
C ILE A 98 -33.36 15.00 -0.86
N VAL A 99 -33.36 16.27 -1.24
CA VAL A 99 -34.38 16.81 -2.14
C VAL A 99 -33.69 17.46 -3.33
N LEU A 100 -34.12 17.05 -4.53
CA LEU A 100 -33.68 17.62 -5.80
C LEU A 100 -34.87 18.34 -6.45
N ASP A 101 -34.57 19.44 -7.13
CA ASP A 101 -35.55 20.24 -7.84
C ASP A 101 -34.90 20.96 -9.03
N ASN A 102 -35.69 21.30 -10.05
CA ASN A 102 -35.27 22.08 -11.22
C ASN A 102 -34.00 21.53 -11.87
N ILE A 103 -33.99 20.23 -12.17
CA ILE A 103 -32.88 19.58 -12.92
C ILE A 103 -32.98 20.00 -14.39
N GLN A 104 -31.90 20.60 -14.92
CA GLN A 104 -31.82 21.02 -16.33
C GLN A 104 -30.42 20.74 -16.88
N VAL A 105 -30.36 20.30 -18.12
CA VAL A 105 -29.09 20.12 -18.86
C VAL A 105 -29.25 20.77 -20.23
N THR A 106 -28.41 21.76 -20.54
CA THR A 106 -28.41 22.50 -21.78
C THR A 106 -27.17 22.19 -22.62
N ASP A 107 -27.33 21.83 -23.87
CA ASP A 107 -26.28 21.77 -24.87
C ASP A 107 -26.04 23.20 -25.36
N LEU A 108 -24.89 23.78 -24.96
CA LEU A 108 -24.55 25.17 -25.25
C LEU A 108 -24.21 25.41 -26.73
N ASP A 109 -23.64 24.40 -27.40
CA ASP A 109 -23.26 24.50 -28.81
C ASP A 109 -24.47 24.35 -29.72
N ALA A 110 -25.42 23.49 -29.36
CA ALA A 110 -26.66 23.33 -30.13
C ALA A 110 -27.75 24.33 -29.73
N GLY A 111 -27.58 25.09 -28.65
CA GLY A 111 -28.55 26.05 -28.14
C GLY A 111 -29.88 25.41 -27.68
N ARG A 112 -29.88 24.16 -27.23
CA ARG A 112 -31.09 23.43 -26.84
C ARG A 112 -30.89 22.66 -25.55
N ASP A 113 -31.99 22.39 -24.83
CA ASP A 113 -31.94 21.54 -23.68
C ASP A 113 -31.81 20.06 -24.07
N LEU A 114 -30.82 19.38 -23.48
CA LEU A 114 -30.67 17.93 -23.52
C LEU A 114 -31.65 17.28 -22.53
N ILE A 115 -31.77 17.85 -21.34
CA ILE A 115 -32.82 17.55 -20.35
C ILE A 115 -33.55 18.88 -20.09
N PRO A 116 -34.79 19.05 -20.59
CA PRO A 116 -35.62 20.20 -20.22
C PRO A 116 -35.80 20.32 -18.73
N ARG A 117 -36.02 21.55 -18.25
CA ARG A 117 -36.21 21.81 -16.82
C ARG A 117 -37.25 20.85 -16.21
N CYS A 118 -36.76 19.97 -15.32
CA CYS A 118 -37.58 19.02 -14.60
C CYS A 118 -37.86 19.61 -13.19
N ASP A 119 -39.05 20.16 -13.00
CA ASP A 119 -39.51 20.85 -11.78
C ASP A 119 -40.47 20.01 -10.95
N PHE A 120 -40.81 18.79 -11.38
CA PHE A 120 -41.67 17.82 -10.71
C PHE A 120 -43.11 18.27 -10.45
N GLU A 121 -43.58 19.46 -10.96
CA GLU A 121 -44.93 19.98 -10.76
C GLU A 121 -46.01 19.12 -11.39
N SER A 122 -45.66 18.34 -12.44
CA SER A 122 -46.54 17.35 -13.07
C SER A 122 -46.76 16.08 -12.23
N GLY A 123 -46.19 16.02 -11.01
CA GLY A 123 -46.34 14.90 -10.10
C GLY A 123 -45.50 13.66 -10.43
N PRO A 124 -45.81 12.49 -9.81
CA PRO A 124 -45.00 11.29 -9.93
C PRO A 124 -44.85 10.73 -11.35
N GLU A 125 -45.77 11.00 -12.25
CA GLU A 125 -45.73 10.52 -13.65
C GLU A 125 -44.63 11.24 -14.45
N SER A 126 -44.29 12.47 -14.10
CA SER A 126 -43.14 13.18 -14.70
C SER A 126 -41.81 12.51 -14.36
N PHE A 127 -41.65 12.03 -13.13
CA PHE A 127 -40.49 11.27 -12.75
C PHE A 127 -40.41 9.94 -13.52
N LYS A 128 -41.48 9.14 -13.51
CA LYS A 128 -41.49 7.81 -14.15
C LYS A 128 -41.27 7.85 -15.67
N ARG A 129 -41.67 8.94 -16.34
CA ARG A 129 -41.49 9.12 -17.79
C ARG A 129 -40.01 9.20 -18.16
N ASP A 130 -39.19 9.93 -17.37
CA ASP A 130 -37.86 10.33 -17.77
C ASP A 130 -36.77 9.69 -16.90
N TRP A 131 -37.13 9.25 -15.67
CA TRP A 131 -36.19 8.77 -14.65
C TRP A 131 -36.60 7.45 -14.03
N THR A 132 -35.60 6.73 -13.52
CA THR A 132 -35.81 5.53 -12.70
C THR A 132 -34.71 5.42 -11.66
N PHE A 133 -34.71 4.34 -10.86
CA PHE A 133 -33.74 4.13 -9.82
C PHE A 133 -33.28 2.68 -9.75
N TRP A 134 -32.14 2.46 -9.14
CA TRP A 134 -31.56 1.15 -8.89
C TRP A 134 -30.97 1.13 -7.48
N PRO A 135 -31.01 -0.03 -6.74
CA PRO A 135 -31.74 -1.26 -7.10
C PRO A 135 -33.24 -1.15 -6.83
N THR A 136 -34.01 -2.05 -7.46
CA THR A 136 -35.47 -2.13 -7.30
C THR A 136 -35.89 -3.41 -6.57
N GLY A 137 -37.16 -3.52 -6.16
CA GLY A 137 -37.72 -4.70 -5.51
C GLY A 137 -37.00 -5.08 -4.22
N ALA A 138 -36.80 -6.38 -3.96
CA ALA A 138 -36.19 -6.89 -2.74
C ALA A 138 -34.70 -6.50 -2.59
N ALA A 139 -34.01 -6.17 -3.68
CA ALA A 139 -32.64 -5.68 -3.64
C ALA A 139 -32.52 -4.25 -3.11
N ASN A 140 -33.62 -3.48 -3.14
CA ASN A 140 -33.66 -2.16 -2.54
C ASN A 140 -33.95 -2.26 -1.04
N THR A 141 -32.90 -2.26 -0.23
CA THR A 141 -32.99 -2.33 1.23
C THR A 141 -32.86 -0.96 1.93
N VAL A 142 -32.60 0.11 1.17
CA VAL A 142 -32.15 1.42 1.74
C VAL A 142 -33.01 2.61 1.35
N GLY A 143 -33.62 2.67 0.16
CA GLY A 143 -34.11 3.93 -0.39
C GLY A 143 -35.59 3.97 -0.74
N THR A 144 -36.25 5.11 -0.49
CA THR A 144 -37.54 5.47 -1.08
C THR A 144 -37.39 6.76 -1.88
N ILE A 145 -38.08 6.83 -3.01
CA ILE A 145 -38.10 8.00 -3.91
C ILE A 145 -39.55 8.41 -4.13
N THR A 146 -39.85 9.67 -3.87
CA THR A 146 -41.20 10.24 -4.02
C THR A 146 -41.11 11.63 -4.64
N VAL A 147 -42.02 11.95 -5.56
CA VAL A 147 -42.31 13.34 -5.90
C VAL A 147 -43.30 13.86 -4.86
N GLU A 148 -42.87 14.82 -4.06
CA GLU A 148 -43.62 15.31 -2.90
C GLU A 148 -44.00 16.79 -3.09
N PRO A 149 -45.32 17.13 -3.13
CA PRO A 149 -45.74 18.51 -3.19
C PRO A 149 -45.25 19.32 -1.96
N GLY A 150 -44.79 20.51 -2.18
CA GLY A 150 -44.25 21.38 -1.12
C GLY A 150 -42.87 21.04 -0.62
N ALA A 151 -42.25 19.95 -1.09
CA ALA A 151 -40.88 19.55 -0.71
C ALA A 151 -39.80 20.28 -1.51
N GLY A 152 -40.13 20.79 -2.69
CA GLY A 152 -39.23 21.52 -3.57
C GLY A 152 -38.89 22.93 -3.06
N ARG A 153 -38.16 23.66 -3.90
CA ARG A 153 -37.78 25.04 -3.59
C ARG A 153 -38.99 25.96 -3.59
N ASP A 154 -39.02 26.90 -2.66
CA ASP A 154 -40.08 27.92 -2.51
C ASP A 154 -41.51 27.32 -2.40
N GLY A 155 -41.63 26.09 -1.89
CA GLY A 155 -42.91 25.40 -1.71
C GLY A 155 -43.41 24.68 -2.96
N SER A 156 -42.62 24.55 -4.01
CA SER A 156 -42.86 23.74 -5.21
C SER A 156 -42.85 22.22 -4.92
N ALA A 157 -43.20 21.41 -5.90
CA ALA A 157 -42.95 19.96 -5.83
C ALA A 157 -41.45 19.66 -5.95
N GLY A 158 -41.00 18.59 -5.30
CA GLY A 158 -39.60 18.20 -5.35
C GLY A 158 -39.42 16.68 -5.33
N LEU A 159 -38.33 16.19 -5.89
CA LEU A 159 -37.95 14.78 -5.82
C LEU A 159 -37.26 14.50 -4.50
N ARG A 160 -37.94 13.78 -3.62
CA ARG A 160 -37.41 13.45 -2.30
C ARG A 160 -36.91 12.01 -2.25
N ILE A 161 -35.65 11.86 -1.82
CA ILE A 161 -34.95 10.58 -1.64
C ILE A 161 -34.67 10.41 -0.15
N LYS A 162 -35.27 9.38 0.47
CA LYS A 162 -35.02 9.04 1.88
C LYS A 162 -34.20 7.75 1.94
N LEU A 163 -33.04 7.80 2.58
CA LEU A 163 -32.13 6.69 2.74
C LEU A 163 -32.01 6.29 4.20
N LYS A 164 -32.17 4.99 4.48
CA LYS A 164 -31.97 4.36 5.80
C LYS A 164 -30.80 3.38 5.75
N ALA A 165 -30.19 3.12 6.90
CA ALA A 165 -29.14 2.12 6.98
C ALA A 165 -29.66 0.72 6.56
N PRO A 166 -28.90 -0.03 5.74
CA PRO A 166 -29.31 -1.36 5.29
C PRO A 166 -29.22 -2.37 6.45
N PRO A 167 -30.10 -3.38 6.49
CA PRO A 167 -29.93 -4.53 7.35
C PRO A 167 -28.57 -5.20 7.07
N GLY A 168 -27.76 -5.42 8.11
CA GLY A 168 -26.43 -6.04 7.94
C GLY A 168 -25.30 -5.11 7.48
N GLY A 169 -25.54 -3.81 7.34
CA GLY A 169 -24.52 -2.79 7.12
C GLY A 169 -23.92 -2.72 5.69
N HIS A 170 -24.34 -3.59 4.77
CA HIS A 170 -23.85 -3.55 3.39
C HIS A 170 -24.72 -2.66 2.51
N TRP A 171 -24.19 -1.54 2.05
CA TRP A 171 -24.88 -0.57 1.21
C TRP A 171 -24.92 -1.03 -0.26
N PRO A 172 -26.10 -1.13 -0.89
CA PRO A 172 -26.20 -1.32 -2.33
C PRO A 172 -25.79 -0.02 -3.05
N ASP A 173 -25.42 -0.11 -4.32
CA ASP A 173 -25.19 1.06 -5.19
C ASP A 173 -26.54 1.73 -5.53
N PHE A 174 -27.09 2.50 -4.59
CA PHE A 174 -28.36 3.18 -4.74
C PHE A 174 -28.21 4.48 -5.51
N HIS A 175 -28.85 4.56 -6.68
CA HIS A 175 -28.79 5.73 -7.55
C HIS A 175 -30.09 5.92 -8.34
N ILE A 176 -30.36 7.16 -8.75
CA ILE A 176 -31.34 7.48 -9.77
C ILE A 176 -30.63 7.77 -11.09
N TYR A 177 -31.28 7.45 -12.21
CA TYR A 177 -30.74 7.74 -13.52
C TYR A 177 -31.83 8.11 -14.53
N HIS A 178 -31.46 9.03 -15.45
CA HIS A 178 -32.30 9.36 -16.60
C HIS A 178 -32.34 8.17 -17.54
N HIS A 179 -33.48 7.92 -18.18
CA HIS A 179 -33.62 6.84 -19.15
C HIS A 179 -32.54 6.97 -20.23
N ALA A 180 -32.07 5.83 -20.76
CA ALA A 180 -30.97 5.76 -21.70
C ALA A 180 -31.37 6.24 -23.13
N ASN A 181 -31.65 7.54 -23.27
CA ASN A 181 -32.14 8.19 -24.49
C ASN A 181 -31.53 9.58 -24.75
N LEU A 182 -30.48 9.95 -23.96
CA LEU A 182 -29.85 11.26 -24.15
C LEU A 182 -28.91 11.24 -25.36
N ALA A 183 -29.15 12.17 -26.30
CA ALA A 183 -28.29 12.37 -27.49
C ALA A 183 -27.14 13.31 -27.13
N ILE A 184 -26.02 12.74 -26.64
CA ILE A 184 -24.81 13.47 -26.29
C ILE A 184 -23.88 13.48 -27.51
N VAL A 185 -23.26 14.62 -27.80
CA VAL A 185 -22.36 14.81 -28.94
C VAL A 185 -20.94 15.11 -28.39
N LYS A 186 -19.96 14.37 -28.89
CA LYS A 186 -18.56 14.59 -28.56
C LYS A 186 -18.12 16.03 -28.81
N ASP A 187 -17.29 16.55 -27.92
CA ASP A 187 -16.72 17.90 -27.96
C ASP A 187 -17.73 19.03 -27.79
N HIS A 188 -19.06 18.78 -27.65
CA HIS A 188 -20.03 19.77 -27.27
C HIS A 188 -19.90 20.14 -25.78
N HIS A 189 -20.25 21.38 -25.45
CA HIS A 189 -20.28 21.93 -24.09
C HIS A 189 -21.69 21.85 -23.55
N TYR A 190 -21.80 21.30 -22.35
CA TYR A 190 -23.06 21.12 -21.63
C TYR A 190 -23.04 21.91 -20.34
N ARG A 191 -24.14 22.57 -20.01
CA ARG A 191 -24.39 23.20 -18.71
C ARG A 191 -25.42 22.37 -17.94
N VAL A 192 -25.07 22.01 -16.69
CA VAL A 192 -25.97 21.35 -15.73
C VAL A 192 -26.36 22.37 -14.68
N SER A 193 -27.64 22.42 -14.33
CA SER A 193 -28.18 23.22 -13.24
C SER A 193 -29.16 22.39 -12.43
N ILE A 194 -29.03 22.41 -11.08
CA ILE A 194 -29.83 21.60 -10.16
C ILE A 194 -30.00 22.40 -8.88
N TRP A 195 -31.22 22.46 -8.36
CA TRP A 195 -31.45 22.87 -6.96
C TRP A 195 -31.46 21.65 -6.08
N ALA A 196 -30.70 21.68 -4.96
CA ALA A 196 -30.57 20.54 -4.06
C ALA A 196 -30.36 20.99 -2.62
N ARG A 197 -30.85 20.15 -1.70
CA ARG A 197 -30.52 20.20 -0.26
C ARG A 197 -30.49 18.79 0.29
N ALA A 198 -29.84 18.59 1.45
CA ALA A 198 -29.81 17.30 2.13
C ALA A 198 -29.71 17.45 3.66
N THR A 199 -30.35 16.55 4.40
CA THR A 199 -30.29 16.50 5.87
C THR A 199 -29.89 15.08 6.27
N PRO A 200 -28.71 14.88 6.89
CA PRO A 200 -27.63 15.86 7.08
C PRO A 200 -26.98 16.32 5.77
N ALA A 201 -26.17 17.39 5.82
CA ALA A 201 -25.33 17.82 4.71
C ALA A 201 -24.45 16.64 4.24
N ARG A 202 -24.30 16.45 2.91
CA ARG A 202 -23.64 15.27 2.35
C ARG A 202 -23.04 15.51 0.97
N LYS A 203 -22.36 14.49 0.47
CA LYS A 203 -21.83 14.46 -0.89
C LYS A 203 -22.77 13.70 -1.83
N LEU A 204 -22.80 14.11 -3.11
CA LEU A 204 -23.58 13.48 -4.18
C LEU A 204 -22.69 13.33 -5.41
N MET A 205 -22.57 12.08 -5.92
CA MET A 205 -21.88 11.82 -7.18
C MET A 205 -22.84 12.01 -8.35
N LEU A 206 -22.34 12.68 -9.42
CA LEU A 206 -23.08 12.87 -10.66
C LEU A 206 -22.18 12.56 -11.85
N ALA A 207 -22.69 11.85 -12.85
CA ALA A 207 -21.99 11.64 -14.11
C ALA A 207 -22.94 11.26 -15.24
N PHE A 208 -22.47 11.51 -16.47
CA PHE A 208 -23.12 11.09 -17.71
C PHE A 208 -22.40 9.90 -18.29
N TYR A 209 -23.16 8.89 -18.73
CA TYR A 209 -22.61 7.65 -19.27
C TYR A 209 -23.27 7.25 -20.58
N GLN A 210 -22.53 6.53 -21.41
CA GLN A 210 -23.06 5.65 -22.42
C GLN A 210 -23.20 4.25 -21.82
N PRO A 211 -24.43 3.69 -21.66
CA PRO A 211 -24.63 2.34 -21.20
C PRO A 211 -24.26 1.31 -22.26
N GLY A 212 -23.77 0.14 -21.82
CA GLY A 212 -23.35 -0.98 -22.66
C GLY A 212 -22.91 -2.16 -21.78
N GLN A 213 -22.06 -3.05 -22.30
CA GLN A 213 -21.42 -4.07 -21.47
C GLN A 213 -20.60 -3.45 -20.35
N SER A 214 -20.05 -2.25 -20.58
CA SER A 214 -19.46 -1.38 -19.56
C SER A 214 -20.05 0.02 -19.73
N PHE A 215 -20.20 0.74 -18.61
CA PHE A 215 -20.59 2.14 -18.64
C PHE A 215 -19.38 2.99 -19.01
N VAL A 216 -19.45 3.68 -20.17
CA VAL A 216 -18.42 4.63 -20.61
C VAL A 216 -18.81 6.02 -20.13
N ARG A 217 -17.96 6.67 -19.32
CA ARG A 217 -18.21 8.04 -18.85
C ARG A 217 -18.08 9.02 -20.00
N LEU A 218 -19.11 9.85 -20.20
CA LEU A 218 -19.16 10.90 -21.25
C LEU A 218 -18.93 12.31 -20.69
N GLY A 219 -19.22 12.54 -19.37
CA GLY A 219 -19.08 13.84 -18.76
C GLY A 219 -19.58 13.88 -17.33
N GLY A 220 -19.63 15.09 -16.75
CA GLY A 220 -20.06 15.36 -15.38
C GLY A 220 -19.33 16.55 -14.79
N PRO A 221 -19.33 16.74 -13.45
CA PRO A 221 -18.55 17.78 -12.80
C PRO A 221 -17.09 17.77 -13.26
N PRO A 222 -16.38 18.91 -13.20
CA PRO A 222 -15.03 19.02 -13.71
C PRO A 222 -14.12 17.89 -13.26
N ASP A 223 -13.31 17.37 -14.17
CA ASP A 223 -12.34 16.31 -13.89
C ASP A 223 -11.28 16.83 -12.92
N CYS A 224 -11.12 16.13 -11.79
CA CYS A 224 -10.12 16.51 -10.79
C CYS A 224 -8.75 15.87 -11.06
N PHE A 225 -8.64 14.89 -11.96
CA PHE A 225 -7.38 14.21 -12.25
C PHE A 225 -6.33 15.16 -12.84
N GLY A 226 -6.68 15.85 -13.94
CA GLY A 226 -5.79 16.83 -14.56
C GLY A 226 -5.48 18.02 -13.67
N ALA A 227 -6.44 18.47 -12.83
CA ALA A 227 -6.22 19.54 -11.86
C ALA A 227 -5.17 19.14 -10.82
N GLN A 228 -5.25 17.95 -10.25
CA GLN A 228 -4.29 17.43 -9.27
C GLN A 228 -2.90 17.23 -9.89
N ILE A 229 -2.80 16.75 -11.14
CA ILE A 229 -1.53 16.64 -11.87
C ILE A 229 -0.84 18.00 -12.00
N LYS A 230 -1.59 19.08 -12.31
CA LYS A 230 -1.04 20.44 -12.37
C LYS A 230 -0.52 20.91 -11.03
N LEU A 231 -1.30 20.73 -9.96
CA LEU A 231 -0.88 21.07 -8.61
C LEU A 231 0.37 20.28 -8.16
N ALA A 232 0.43 18.99 -8.49
CA ALA A 232 1.60 18.16 -8.23
C ALA A 232 2.85 18.68 -8.96
N ALA A 233 2.71 19.05 -10.24
CA ALA A 233 3.79 19.63 -11.04
C ALA A 233 4.31 20.95 -10.44
N GLU A 234 3.43 21.85 -9.99
CA GLU A 234 3.77 23.11 -9.33
C GLU A 234 4.52 22.88 -8.00
N ALA A 235 4.25 21.77 -7.33
CA ALA A 235 5.00 21.32 -6.14
C ALA A 235 6.31 20.59 -6.47
N GLY A 236 6.64 20.42 -7.77
CA GLY A 236 7.84 19.74 -8.26
C GLY A 236 7.72 18.22 -8.23
N VAL A 237 6.50 17.68 -8.32
CA VAL A 237 6.20 16.25 -8.41
C VAL A 237 5.78 15.94 -9.84
N ASN A 238 6.73 15.40 -10.63
CA ASN A 238 6.53 15.10 -12.05
C ASN A 238 6.24 13.62 -12.34
N PHE A 239 6.53 12.69 -11.43
CA PHE A 239 6.13 11.32 -11.60
C PHE A 239 4.61 11.17 -11.43
N VAL A 240 3.94 10.67 -12.47
CA VAL A 240 2.49 10.46 -12.47
C VAL A 240 2.20 8.99 -12.76
N SER A 241 1.60 8.31 -11.79
CA SER A 241 1.06 6.96 -11.96
C SER A 241 -0.44 7.04 -12.19
N TYR A 242 -0.98 6.17 -13.05
CA TYR A 242 -2.37 6.21 -13.47
C TYR A 242 -2.81 4.82 -14.01
N PRO A 243 -4.12 4.49 -13.99
CA PRO A 243 -4.62 3.27 -14.60
C PRO A 243 -4.45 3.33 -16.11
N CYS A 244 -3.72 2.36 -16.66
CA CYS A 244 -3.49 2.24 -18.09
C CYS A 244 -4.25 1.03 -18.63
N PRO A 245 -5.05 1.17 -19.72
CA PRO A 245 -5.67 0.03 -20.38
C PRO A 245 -4.62 -1.02 -20.77
N MET A 246 -5.02 -2.29 -20.69
CA MET A 246 -4.19 -3.42 -21.11
C MET A 246 -4.88 -4.13 -22.27
N PRO A 247 -4.60 -3.76 -23.53
CA PRO A 247 -5.16 -4.43 -24.69
C PRO A 247 -4.76 -5.90 -24.76
N TRP A 248 -5.77 -6.76 -24.78
CA TRP A 248 -5.59 -8.20 -24.88
C TRP A 248 -6.51 -8.74 -25.97
N PRO A 249 -6.14 -8.56 -27.27
CA PRO A 249 -6.98 -8.94 -28.40
C PRO A 249 -7.11 -10.46 -28.54
N LYS A 250 -8.19 -10.91 -29.19
CA LYS A 250 -8.31 -12.31 -29.62
C LYS A 250 -7.23 -12.67 -30.65
N PRO A 251 -6.88 -13.94 -30.80
CA PRO A 251 -5.93 -14.38 -31.82
C PRO A 251 -6.32 -13.87 -33.24
N GLY A 252 -5.38 -13.32 -33.97
CA GLY A 252 -5.60 -12.75 -35.30
C GLY A 252 -6.26 -11.37 -35.35
N VAL A 253 -6.53 -10.74 -34.19
CA VAL A 253 -7.03 -9.36 -34.06
C VAL A 253 -5.90 -8.47 -33.62
N GLU A 254 -5.72 -7.32 -34.28
CA GLU A 254 -4.74 -6.32 -33.85
C GLU A 254 -5.17 -5.65 -32.55
N ALA A 255 -4.16 -5.22 -31.77
CA ALA A 255 -4.41 -4.51 -30.53
C ALA A 255 -4.90 -3.06 -30.79
N ASP A 256 -5.97 -2.64 -30.12
CA ASP A 256 -6.41 -1.26 -30.11
C ASP A 256 -5.69 -0.47 -29.01
N TRP A 257 -4.77 0.40 -29.42
CA TRP A 257 -3.97 1.24 -28.51
C TRP A 257 -4.62 2.58 -28.17
N SER A 258 -5.76 2.92 -28.77
CA SER A 258 -6.39 4.25 -28.64
C SER A 258 -6.65 4.66 -27.19
N GLY A 259 -7.10 3.72 -26.36
CA GLY A 259 -7.31 3.97 -24.93
C GLY A 259 -6.02 4.21 -24.16
N VAL A 260 -4.94 3.49 -24.51
CA VAL A 260 -3.61 3.66 -23.91
C VAL A 260 -3.07 5.04 -24.26
N ASP A 261 -3.14 5.41 -25.55
CA ASP A 261 -2.67 6.69 -26.04
C ASP A 261 -3.42 7.85 -25.41
N SER A 262 -4.75 7.77 -25.38
CA SER A 262 -5.61 8.79 -24.76
C SER A 262 -5.26 9.06 -23.30
N MET A 263 -4.95 8.01 -22.51
CA MET A 263 -4.56 8.18 -21.11
C MET A 263 -3.20 8.88 -20.97
N CYS A 264 -2.20 8.48 -21.74
CA CYS A 264 -0.89 9.14 -21.74
C CYS A 264 -1.01 10.61 -22.15
N GLU A 265 -1.75 10.90 -23.22
CA GLU A 265 -1.99 12.24 -23.70
C GLU A 265 -2.76 13.12 -22.69
N GLN A 266 -3.71 12.55 -21.94
CA GLN A 266 -4.42 13.27 -20.88
C GLN A 266 -3.46 13.71 -19.78
N VAL A 267 -2.57 12.85 -19.33
CA VAL A 267 -1.55 13.19 -18.33
C VAL A 267 -0.59 14.26 -18.87
N LEU A 268 -0.11 14.10 -20.10
CA LEU A 268 0.84 15.04 -20.73
C LEU A 268 0.20 16.41 -21.05
N ARG A 269 -1.10 16.47 -21.33
CA ARG A 269 -1.82 17.75 -21.44
C ARG A 269 -1.86 18.50 -20.12
N ALA A 270 -1.98 17.79 -19.00
CA ALA A 270 -1.98 18.39 -17.66
C ALA A 270 -0.58 18.80 -17.19
N ASN A 271 0.43 17.97 -17.49
CA ASN A 271 1.85 18.24 -17.22
C ASN A 271 2.71 17.75 -18.39
N PRO A 272 3.15 18.64 -19.31
CA PRO A 272 4.02 18.27 -20.43
C PRO A 272 5.38 17.66 -20.03
N ASN A 273 5.80 17.84 -18.79
CA ASN A 273 7.04 17.29 -18.24
C ASN A 273 6.80 16.04 -17.38
N ALA A 274 5.61 15.44 -17.45
CA ALA A 274 5.29 14.27 -16.65
C ALA A 274 6.19 13.09 -16.98
N LEU A 275 6.61 12.39 -15.94
CA LEU A 275 7.30 11.10 -15.98
C LEU A 275 6.25 10.01 -15.74
N LEU A 276 5.83 9.35 -16.81
CA LEU A 276 4.70 8.44 -16.84
C LEU A 276 5.04 7.11 -16.16
N LEU A 277 4.20 6.66 -15.24
CA LEU A 277 4.27 5.36 -14.58
C LEU A 277 2.91 4.64 -14.73
N PRO A 278 2.59 4.09 -15.94
CA PRO A 278 1.35 3.38 -16.18
C PRO A 278 1.20 2.16 -15.28
N ARG A 279 0.01 1.99 -14.70
CA ARG A 279 -0.42 0.85 -13.88
C ARG A 279 -1.42 0.02 -14.67
N MET A 280 -1.03 -1.17 -15.14
CA MET A 280 -1.81 -2.02 -16.02
C MET A 280 -2.30 -3.30 -15.35
N GLY A 281 -3.57 -3.66 -15.58
CA GLY A 281 -4.17 -4.89 -15.06
C GLY A 281 -3.78 -6.12 -15.90
N MET A 282 -3.22 -7.13 -15.24
CA MET A 282 -2.77 -8.37 -15.88
C MET A 282 -3.79 -9.50 -15.83
N ASN A 283 -4.98 -9.27 -15.28
CA ASN A 283 -6.04 -10.28 -15.27
C ASN A 283 -6.56 -10.50 -16.71
N PRO A 284 -6.62 -11.75 -17.20
CA PRO A 284 -6.99 -12.02 -18.58
C PRO A 284 -8.48 -11.74 -18.83
N PRO A 285 -8.84 -11.33 -20.07
CA PRO A 285 -10.23 -11.05 -20.43
C PRO A 285 -11.11 -12.30 -20.44
N PRO A 286 -12.44 -12.15 -20.43
CA PRO A 286 -13.38 -13.28 -20.45
C PRO A 286 -13.12 -14.29 -21.58
N TRP A 287 -12.87 -13.81 -22.81
CA TRP A 287 -12.62 -14.71 -23.95
C TRP A 287 -11.40 -15.63 -23.74
N TRP A 288 -10.33 -15.14 -23.06
CA TRP A 288 -9.15 -15.95 -22.76
C TRP A 288 -9.49 -17.04 -21.74
N ARG A 289 -10.25 -16.68 -20.71
CA ARG A 289 -10.71 -17.61 -19.67
C ARG A 289 -11.63 -18.71 -20.26
N GLU A 290 -12.45 -18.35 -21.23
CA GLU A 290 -13.28 -19.31 -21.97
C GLU A 290 -12.45 -20.25 -22.84
N ALA A 291 -11.38 -19.75 -23.47
CA ALA A 291 -10.47 -20.53 -24.32
C ALA A 291 -9.50 -21.43 -23.49
N HIS A 292 -9.21 -21.05 -22.26
CA HIS A 292 -8.26 -21.74 -21.38
C HIS A 292 -8.91 -22.09 -20.01
N PRO A 293 -9.98 -22.90 -19.99
CA PRO A 293 -10.75 -23.17 -18.77
C PRO A 293 -9.93 -23.86 -17.67
N ASP A 294 -8.90 -24.65 -18.02
CA ASP A 294 -8.03 -25.33 -17.05
C ASP A 294 -7.06 -24.37 -16.32
N ASP A 295 -6.82 -23.20 -16.90
CA ASP A 295 -5.93 -22.16 -16.39
C ASP A 295 -6.66 -21.06 -15.61
N VAL A 296 -7.98 -21.16 -15.48
CA VAL A 296 -8.82 -20.28 -14.66
C VAL A 296 -8.81 -20.77 -13.22
N MET A 297 -8.49 -19.87 -12.28
CA MET A 297 -8.46 -20.17 -10.85
C MET A 297 -9.82 -20.68 -10.39
N GLN A 298 -9.81 -21.79 -9.62
CA GLN A 298 -11.00 -22.41 -9.06
C GLN A 298 -10.91 -22.44 -7.53
N TRP A 299 -12.02 -22.05 -6.87
CA TRP A 299 -12.18 -22.12 -5.42
C TRP A 299 -12.87 -23.40 -4.99
N GLU A 300 -12.80 -23.72 -3.70
CA GLU A 300 -13.39 -24.90 -3.08
C GLU A 300 -14.93 -24.99 -3.23
N ASP A 301 -15.59 -23.83 -3.42
CA ASP A 301 -17.04 -23.73 -3.67
C ASP A 301 -17.43 -23.91 -5.15
N GLY A 302 -16.46 -24.18 -6.02
CA GLY A 302 -16.64 -24.33 -7.46
C GLY A 302 -16.64 -23.02 -8.26
N ARG A 303 -16.58 -21.86 -7.61
CA ARG A 303 -16.44 -20.57 -8.28
C ARG A 303 -15.15 -20.54 -9.10
N ARG A 304 -15.21 -19.89 -10.26
CA ARG A 304 -14.07 -19.75 -11.19
C ARG A 304 -13.95 -18.29 -11.63
N ASP A 305 -12.77 -17.72 -11.49
CA ASP A 305 -12.43 -16.36 -11.95
C ASP A 305 -10.90 -16.17 -11.96
N HIS A 306 -10.42 -15.02 -12.41
CA HIS A 306 -8.98 -14.69 -12.49
C HIS A 306 -8.19 -15.74 -13.30
N MET A 307 -6.95 -15.98 -12.93
CA MET A 307 -6.03 -16.92 -13.56
C MET A 307 -5.22 -17.67 -12.52
N VAL A 308 -4.81 -18.87 -12.84
CA VAL A 308 -3.83 -19.62 -12.06
C VAL A 308 -2.43 -19.02 -12.29
N VAL A 309 -1.83 -18.40 -11.27
CA VAL A 309 -0.51 -17.78 -11.38
C VAL A 309 0.61 -18.80 -11.66
N ALA A 310 0.39 -20.07 -11.33
CA ALA A 310 1.31 -21.18 -11.64
C ALA A 310 1.17 -21.72 -13.08
N SER A 311 0.14 -21.25 -13.85
CA SER A 311 -0.09 -21.70 -15.22
C SER A 311 1.03 -21.22 -16.16
N PRO A 312 1.76 -22.12 -16.84
CA PRO A 312 2.72 -21.74 -17.88
C PRO A 312 2.06 -21.06 -19.09
N GLN A 313 0.80 -21.41 -19.40
CA GLN A 313 0.04 -20.78 -20.50
C GLN A 313 -0.22 -19.31 -20.18
N TYR A 314 -0.81 -19.04 -19.00
CA TYR A 314 -1.08 -17.68 -18.56
C TYR A 314 0.20 -16.83 -18.55
N ARG A 315 1.28 -17.32 -17.95
CA ARG A 315 2.54 -16.57 -17.84
C ARG A 315 3.12 -16.20 -19.22
N ARG A 316 3.09 -17.11 -20.19
CA ARG A 316 3.55 -16.82 -21.56
C ARG A 316 2.68 -15.73 -22.21
N ASP A 317 1.35 -15.91 -22.20
CA ASP A 317 0.45 -15.00 -22.87
C ASP A 317 0.47 -13.61 -22.22
N ALA A 318 0.49 -13.55 -20.88
CA ALA A 318 0.59 -12.31 -20.12
C ALA A 318 1.92 -11.59 -20.40
N ALA A 319 3.04 -12.29 -20.40
CA ALA A 319 4.36 -11.72 -20.72
C ALA A 319 4.41 -11.19 -22.16
N GLU A 320 3.81 -11.89 -23.13
CA GLU A 320 3.73 -11.46 -24.53
C GLU A 320 2.89 -10.19 -24.68
N ARG A 321 1.70 -10.15 -24.07
CA ARG A 321 0.83 -8.98 -24.13
C ARG A 321 1.48 -7.77 -23.44
N LEU A 322 2.09 -7.99 -22.27
CA LEU A 322 2.82 -6.96 -21.54
C LEU A 322 4.00 -6.40 -22.35
N ALA A 323 4.78 -7.27 -22.99
CA ALA A 323 5.87 -6.85 -23.86
C ALA A 323 5.36 -6.00 -25.05
N ALA A 324 4.24 -6.38 -25.68
CA ALA A 324 3.62 -5.58 -26.76
C ALA A 324 3.21 -4.19 -26.28
N LEU A 325 2.55 -4.07 -25.12
CA LEU A 325 2.20 -2.78 -24.54
C LEU A 325 3.44 -1.93 -24.24
N VAL A 326 4.46 -2.52 -23.62
CA VAL A 326 5.72 -1.82 -23.32
C VAL A 326 6.37 -1.32 -24.62
N THR A 327 6.43 -2.13 -25.66
CA THR A 327 7.00 -1.74 -26.97
C THR A 327 6.23 -0.55 -27.54
N HIS A 328 4.89 -0.60 -27.58
CA HIS A 328 4.06 0.51 -28.07
C HIS A 328 4.32 1.81 -27.28
N LEU A 329 4.38 1.73 -25.95
CA LEU A 329 4.63 2.89 -25.10
C LEU A 329 6.06 3.44 -25.25
N GLU A 330 7.06 2.59 -25.42
CA GLU A 330 8.46 3.02 -25.71
C GLU A 330 8.56 3.72 -27.07
N GLU A 331 7.85 3.23 -28.09
CA GLU A 331 7.86 3.82 -29.43
C GLU A 331 7.17 5.19 -29.47
N LYS A 332 6.05 5.34 -28.77
CA LYS A 332 5.22 6.57 -28.87
C LYS A 332 5.51 7.59 -27.75
N PHE A 333 5.79 7.15 -26.54
CA PHE A 333 5.95 7.96 -25.33
C PHE A 333 7.26 7.71 -24.59
N GLY A 334 8.23 7.06 -25.21
CA GLY A 334 9.45 6.59 -24.55
C GLY A 334 10.27 7.69 -23.85
N ASP A 335 10.19 8.94 -24.31
CA ASP A 335 10.84 10.10 -23.69
C ASP A 335 10.12 10.59 -22.42
N HIS A 336 8.92 10.08 -22.14
CA HIS A 336 8.14 10.40 -20.96
C HIS A 336 7.93 9.21 -20.02
N VAL A 337 7.98 7.97 -20.52
CA VAL A 337 7.76 6.79 -19.68
C VAL A 337 8.92 6.58 -18.72
N ALA A 338 8.64 6.65 -17.43
CA ALA A 338 9.63 6.42 -16.36
C ALA A 338 9.72 4.96 -15.94
N GLY A 339 8.64 4.21 -16.05
CA GLY A 339 8.58 2.81 -15.63
C GLY A 339 7.22 2.18 -15.88
N TYR A 340 7.07 0.94 -15.45
CA TYR A 340 5.89 0.12 -15.66
C TYR A 340 5.49 -0.57 -14.36
N HIS A 341 4.18 -0.62 -14.08
CA HIS A 341 3.64 -1.23 -12.88
C HIS A 341 2.55 -2.27 -13.24
N PRO A 342 2.94 -3.52 -13.57
CA PRO A 342 1.97 -4.59 -13.80
C PRO A 342 1.27 -5.00 -12.52
N CYS A 343 -0.06 -5.07 -12.54
CA CYS A 343 -0.93 -5.35 -11.42
C CYS A 343 -1.83 -6.55 -11.73
N GLY A 344 -2.01 -7.46 -10.82
CA GLY A 344 -2.83 -8.65 -11.04
C GLY A 344 -3.35 -9.26 -9.75
N GLN A 345 -4.18 -10.28 -9.88
CA GLN A 345 -4.87 -10.94 -8.78
C GLN A 345 -5.78 -9.99 -7.99
N ASN A 346 -6.00 -10.24 -6.72
CA ASN A 346 -6.91 -9.47 -5.90
C ASN A 346 -6.42 -8.02 -5.76
N THR A 347 -7.30 -7.06 -5.94
CA THR A 347 -7.03 -5.60 -5.92
C THR A 347 -5.89 -5.12 -6.84
N GLY A 348 -5.33 -6.02 -7.66
CA GLY A 348 -4.16 -5.74 -8.51
C GLY A 348 -2.82 -5.84 -7.78
N GLU A 349 -2.77 -6.38 -6.56
CA GLU A 349 -1.62 -6.34 -5.67
C GLU A 349 -0.92 -7.70 -5.50
N TRP A 350 -1.13 -8.63 -6.42
CA TRP A 350 -0.49 -9.94 -6.50
C TRP A 350 -0.62 -10.81 -5.25
N PHE A 351 -1.80 -10.78 -4.60
CA PHE A 351 -2.13 -11.71 -3.54
C PHE A 351 -3.45 -12.42 -3.79
N TYR A 352 -3.63 -13.61 -3.23
CA TYR A 352 -4.84 -14.40 -3.42
C TYR A 352 -6.04 -13.77 -2.71
N GLU A 353 -7.23 -13.87 -3.29
CA GLU A 353 -8.49 -13.45 -2.66
C GLU A 353 -8.75 -14.20 -1.34
N ASP A 354 -8.21 -15.39 -1.20
CA ASP A 354 -8.16 -16.23 0.01
C ASP A 354 -7.67 -15.46 1.26
N THR A 355 -6.89 -14.40 1.06
CA THR A 355 -6.41 -13.50 2.12
C THR A 355 -7.57 -12.93 2.93
N TRP A 356 -8.66 -12.56 2.26
CA TRP A 356 -9.80 -11.85 2.86
C TRP A 356 -11.07 -12.70 2.93
N ARG A 357 -11.25 -13.66 2.03
CA ARG A 357 -12.47 -14.44 1.88
C ARG A 357 -12.25 -15.91 2.18
N ARG A 358 -13.30 -16.58 2.64
CA ARG A 358 -13.19 -17.97 3.09
C ARG A 358 -13.09 -19.01 2.00
N PRO A 359 -13.77 -18.96 0.83
CA PRO A 359 -13.48 -19.98 -0.17
C PRO A 359 -12.00 -19.94 -0.56
N LEU A 360 -11.28 -21.05 -0.32
CA LEU A 360 -9.86 -21.19 -0.66
C LEU A 360 -9.69 -21.57 -2.13
N SER A 361 -8.75 -20.94 -2.81
CA SER A 361 -8.38 -21.23 -4.20
C SER A 361 -7.34 -22.35 -4.31
N GLY A 362 -6.99 -22.74 -5.55
CA GLY A 362 -5.96 -23.73 -5.84
C GLY A 362 -6.48 -25.07 -6.30
N TYR A 363 -7.73 -25.13 -6.79
CA TYR A 363 -8.38 -26.39 -7.21
C TYR A 363 -8.58 -26.50 -8.73
N ALA A 364 -7.94 -25.64 -9.52
CA ALA A 364 -7.95 -25.74 -10.98
C ALA A 364 -7.01 -26.88 -11.47
N PRO A 365 -7.25 -27.44 -12.66
CA PRO A 365 -6.35 -28.43 -13.25
C PRO A 365 -4.90 -27.94 -13.39
N ALA A 366 -4.69 -26.67 -13.76
CA ALA A 366 -3.35 -26.07 -13.83
C ALA A 366 -2.66 -26.01 -12.46
N ASP A 367 -3.39 -25.72 -11.35
CA ASP A 367 -2.82 -25.77 -10.00
C ASP A 367 -2.34 -27.18 -9.66
N ALA A 368 -3.15 -28.21 -9.92
CA ALA A 368 -2.79 -29.60 -9.66
C ALA A 368 -1.57 -30.06 -10.48
N ALA A 369 -1.48 -29.66 -11.74
CA ALA A 369 -0.34 -29.97 -12.62
C ALA A 369 0.95 -29.28 -12.14
N ALA A 370 0.87 -28.00 -11.79
CA ALA A 370 2.00 -27.22 -11.26
C ALA A 370 2.46 -27.76 -9.89
N TRP A 371 1.53 -28.12 -9.00
CA TRP A 371 1.81 -28.74 -7.72
C TRP A 371 2.59 -30.04 -7.86
N LYS A 372 2.14 -30.93 -8.73
CA LYS A 372 2.85 -32.18 -9.01
C LYS A 372 4.26 -31.94 -9.54
N ALA A 373 4.44 -30.97 -10.44
CA ALA A 373 5.75 -30.57 -10.96
C ALA A 373 6.67 -30.01 -9.87
N TRP A 374 6.10 -29.20 -8.95
CA TRP A 374 6.81 -28.61 -7.82
C TRP A 374 7.30 -29.69 -6.83
N LEU A 375 6.43 -30.66 -6.47
CA LEU A 375 6.78 -31.80 -5.61
C LEU A 375 7.93 -32.61 -6.21
N LYS A 376 7.83 -32.95 -7.50
CA LYS A 376 8.89 -33.67 -8.22
C LYS A 376 10.20 -32.92 -8.18
N LYS A 377 10.21 -31.61 -8.44
CA LYS A 377 11.42 -30.75 -8.40
C LYS A 377 12.08 -30.74 -7.03
N ARG A 378 11.27 -30.85 -5.95
CA ARG A 378 11.72 -30.88 -4.55
C ARG A 378 12.09 -32.27 -4.03
N GLY A 379 11.95 -33.33 -4.85
CA GLY A 379 12.17 -34.70 -4.42
C GLY A 379 11.14 -35.19 -3.38
N ARG A 380 9.96 -34.55 -3.34
CA ARG A 380 8.84 -34.95 -2.49
C ARG A 380 8.03 -36.06 -3.18
N SER A 381 7.38 -36.89 -2.36
CA SER A 381 6.43 -37.88 -2.87
C SER A 381 5.25 -37.21 -3.58
N ASP A 382 4.73 -37.85 -4.63
CA ASP A 382 3.52 -37.39 -5.33
C ASP A 382 2.34 -37.36 -4.34
N ALA A 383 1.64 -36.24 -4.29
CA ALA A 383 0.48 -36.03 -3.41
C ALA A 383 -0.55 -35.16 -4.12
N PRO A 384 -1.88 -35.42 -3.89
CA PRO A 384 -2.92 -34.54 -4.41
C PRO A 384 -2.88 -33.17 -3.77
N VAL A 385 -3.56 -32.20 -4.41
CA VAL A 385 -3.82 -30.89 -3.77
C VAL A 385 -4.54 -31.12 -2.44
N PRO A 386 -4.08 -30.50 -1.33
CA PRO A 386 -4.72 -30.67 -0.05
C PRO A 386 -6.20 -30.23 -0.07
N THR A 387 -7.06 -31.04 0.55
CA THR A 387 -8.49 -30.74 0.60
C THR A 387 -8.79 -29.46 1.38
N ALA A 388 -9.86 -28.76 1.04
CA ALA A 388 -10.33 -27.57 1.75
C ALA A 388 -10.55 -27.86 3.25
N ALA A 389 -11.14 -29.01 3.59
CA ALA A 389 -11.32 -29.42 4.98
C ALA A 389 -9.99 -29.51 5.76
N ALA A 390 -8.95 -30.09 5.15
CA ALA A 390 -7.63 -30.16 5.76
C ALA A 390 -6.98 -28.77 5.91
N ARG A 391 -7.11 -27.90 4.87
CA ARG A 391 -6.57 -26.53 4.89
C ARG A 391 -7.24 -25.65 5.95
N HIS A 392 -8.56 -25.81 6.19
CA HIS A 392 -9.29 -25.10 7.23
C HIS A 392 -9.10 -25.67 8.64
N ALA A 393 -8.72 -26.94 8.77
CA ALA A 393 -8.51 -27.57 10.08
C ALA A 393 -7.28 -27.00 10.78
N ALA A 394 -7.32 -26.97 12.11
CA ALA A 394 -6.21 -26.57 12.98
C ALA A 394 -6.13 -27.49 14.21
N PRO A 395 -5.94 -28.81 14.03
CA PRO A 395 -6.04 -29.79 15.14
C PRO A 395 -4.95 -29.60 16.19
N ALA A 396 -3.75 -29.17 15.78
CA ALA A 396 -2.62 -28.93 16.67
C ALA A 396 -2.59 -27.51 17.29
N GLY A 397 -3.61 -26.68 16.99
CA GLY A 397 -3.67 -25.29 17.45
C GLY A 397 -3.19 -24.31 16.39
N ILE A 398 -2.31 -23.35 16.75
CA ILE A 398 -1.90 -22.29 15.84
C ILE A 398 -0.89 -22.74 14.77
N PHE A 399 -0.20 -23.84 15.02
CA PHE A 399 0.79 -24.38 14.08
C PHE A 399 0.29 -25.64 13.38
N ARG A 400 0.82 -25.89 12.19
CA ARG A 400 0.75 -27.18 11.51
C ARG A 400 1.69 -28.18 12.21
N ASP A 401 1.17 -29.37 12.46
CA ASP A 401 2.00 -30.46 12.98
C ASP A 401 2.90 -31.02 11.86
N PRO A 402 4.23 -30.92 11.96
CA PRO A 402 5.12 -31.39 10.90
C PRO A 402 5.06 -32.90 10.68
N ALA A 403 4.65 -33.69 11.68
CA ALA A 403 4.56 -35.15 11.57
C ALA A 403 3.36 -35.58 10.69
N THR A 404 2.27 -34.83 10.68
CA THR A 404 1.01 -35.21 10.03
C THR A 404 0.51 -34.21 8.98
N GLU A 405 0.98 -32.95 9.00
CA GLU A 405 0.50 -31.86 8.18
C GLU A 405 1.57 -31.25 7.24
N GLN A 406 2.71 -31.92 7.03
CA GLN A 406 3.80 -31.39 6.20
C GLN A 406 3.33 -31.04 4.77
N ALA A 407 2.40 -31.84 4.19
CA ALA A 407 1.84 -31.56 2.87
C ALA A 407 1.10 -30.20 2.81
N LEU A 408 0.50 -29.74 3.91
CA LEU A 408 -0.13 -28.40 3.99
C LEU A 408 0.90 -27.28 4.04
N VAL A 409 2.04 -27.52 4.70
CA VAL A 409 3.17 -26.56 4.73
C VAL A 409 3.80 -26.46 3.32
N ASP A 410 4.02 -27.62 2.69
CA ASP A 410 4.57 -27.68 1.32
C ASP A 410 3.62 -26.98 0.31
N TRP A 411 2.31 -27.18 0.45
CA TRP A 411 1.32 -26.49 -0.37
C TRP A 411 1.34 -24.97 -0.16
N ALA A 412 1.44 -24.51 1.09
CA ALA A 412 1.58 -23.10 1.39
C ALA A 412 2.85 -22.51 0.76
N GLU A 413 3.99 -23.21 0.84
CA GLU A 413 5.24 -22.80 0.19
C GLU A 413 5.09 -22.71 -1.33
N PHE A 414 4.49 -23.73 -1.96
CA PHE A 414 4.20 -23.74 -3.38
C PHE A 414 3.41 -22.49 -3.82
N GLN A 415 2.32 -22.16 -3.12
CA GLN A 415 1.49 -21.00 -3.48
C GLN A 415 2.28 -19.67 -3.38
N GLN A 416 3.12 -19.50 -2.36
CA GLN A 416 3.93 -18.30 -2.22
C GLN A 416 5.00 -18.21 -3.33
N GLU A 417 5.67 -19.30 -3.61
CA GLU A 417 6.72 -19.35 -4.63
C GLU A 417 6.18 -19.09 -6.03
N GLU A 418 5.04 -19.70 -6.39
CA GLU A 418 4.45 -19.52 -7.71
C GLU A 418 3.96 -18.09 -7.94
N MET A 419 3.43 -17.43 -6.91
CA MET A 419 3.09 -16.00 -7.00
C MET A 419 4.34 -15.15 -7.26
N ALA A 420 5.41 -15.36 -6.49
CA ALA A 420 6.67 -14.63 -6.69
C ALA A 420 7.30 -14.90 -8.06
N GLU A 421 7.22 -16.15 -8.56
CA GLU A 421 7.77 -16.50 -9.86
C GLU A 421 6.99 -15.84 -11.01
N CYS A 422 5.65 -15.80 -10.92
CA CYS A 422 4.80 -15.09 -11.88
C CYS A 422 5.19 -13.61 -11.96
N VAL A 423 5.34 -12.94 -10.81
CA VAL A 423 5.81 -11.54 -10.72
C VAL A 423 7.19 -11.39 -11.38
N CYS A 424 8.13 -12.31 -11.12
CA CYS A 424 9.48 -12.26 -11.72
C CYS A 424 9.46 -12.47 -13.23
N GLU A 425 8.60 -13.35 -13.75
CA GLU A 425 8.47 -13.57 -15.20
C GLU A 425 7.91 -12.33 -15.91
N LEU A 426 6.91 -11.68 -15.35
CA LEU A 426 6.36 -10.41 -15.88
C LEU A 426 7.39 -9.29 -15.78
N ALA A 427 8.14 -9.21 -14.70
CA ALA A 427 9.23 -8.23 -14.54
C ALA A 427 10.29 -8.40 -15.65
N ARG A 428 10.67 -9.64 -15.97
CA ARG A 428 11.60 -9.96 -17.05
C ARG A 428 11.08 -9.52 -18.42
N ALA A 429 9.78 -9.70 -18.68
CA ALA A 429 9.14 -9.23 -19.92
C ALA A 429 9.25 -7.70 -20.06
N VAL A 430 8.92 -6.94 -19.00
CA VAL A 430 9.10 -5.48 -18.99
C VAL A 430 10.57 -5.10 -19.20
N ARG A 431 11.49 -5.70 -18.46
CA ARG A 431 12.93 -5.41 -18.53
C ARG A 431 13.46 -5.59 -19.95
N LYS A 432 13.07 -6.68 -20.61
CA LYS A 432 13.47 -6.98 -21.98
C LYS A 432 12.89 -5.97 -22.99
N ALA A 433 11.57 -5.71 -22.92
CA ALA A 433 10.88 -4.84 -23.87
C ALA A 433 11.28 -3.36 -23.72
N SER A 434 11.57 -2.89 -22.49
CA SER A 434 12.07 -1.53 -22.23
C SER A 434 13.59 -1.39 -22.39
N HIS A 435 14.29 -2.43 -22.86
CA HIS A 435 15.76 -2.46 -23.01
C HIS A 435 16.51 -2.10 -21.71
N GLY A 436 15.94 -2.39 -20.55
CA GLY A 436 16.53 -2.11 -19.24
C GLY A 436 16.62 -0.63 -18.84
N ARG A 437 15.94 0.25 -19.56
CA ARG A 437 16.00 1.72 -19.33
C ARG A 437 15.00 2.25 -18.31
N LYS A 438 13.96 1.48 -17.99
CA LYS A 438 12.78 1.93 -17.24
C LYS A 438 12.64 1.20 -15.91
N LEU A 439 12.00 1.82 -14.94
CA LEU A 439 11.67 1.20 -13.67
C LEU A 439 10.67 0.04 -13.86
N VAL A 440 10.87 -1.01 -13.10
CA VAL A 440 9.95 -2.14 -12.99
C VAL A 440 9.44 -2.19 -11.56
N VAL A 441 8.15 -1.92 -11.40
CA VAL A 441 7.48 -1.73 -10.11
C VAL A 441 6.45 -2.84 -9.88
N PHE A 442 6.42 -3.41 -8.68
CA PHE A 442 5.42 -4.42 -8.29
C PHE A 442 4.94 -4.22 -6.86
N PHE A 443 3.66 -4.43 -6.65
CA PHE A 443 3.12 -4.70 -5.33
C PHE A 443 3.54 -6.10 -4.91
N TYR A 444 4.34 -6.20 -3.84
CA TYR A 444 4.70 -7.51 -3.28
C TYR A 444 5.37 -7.38 -1.91
N GLY A 445 5.21 -8.42 -1.06
CA GLY A 445 5.98 -8.57 0.17
C GLY A 445 5.33 -7.98 1.42
N TYR A 446 4.01 -8.01 1.57
CA TYR A 446 3.25 -7.50 2.72
C TYR A 446 3.38 -8.40 3.95
N VAL A 447 4.62 -8.82 4.28
CA VAL A 447 4.89 -9.88 5.25
C VAL A 447 4.47 -9.55 6.69
N PHE A 448 4.41 -8.26 7.05
CA PHE A 448 3.89 -7.82 8.34
C PHE A 448 2.36 -7.64 8.31
N GLU A 449 1.82 -7.18 7.20
CA GLU A 449 0.38 -6.91 7.06
C GLU A 449 -0.42 -8.21 7.05
N PHE A 450 0.01 -9.18 6.27
CA PHE A 450 -0.69 -10.45 6.12
C PHE A 450 -0.52 -11.40 7.32
N ALA A 451 0.19 -10.99 8.35
CA ALA A 451 0.20 -11.67 9.64
C ALA A 451 -1.16 -11.60 10.38
N ALA A 452 -2.08 -10.73 9.95
CA ALA A 452 -3.39 -10.52 10.59
C ALA A 452 -4.59 -10.98 9.74
N VAL A 453 -4.36 -11.64 8.59
CA VAL A 453 -5.44 -12.02 7.66
C VAL A 453 -6.29 -13.19 8.17
N ALA A 454 -7.58 -13.18 7.79
CA ALA A 454 -8.61 -14.03 8.38
C ALA A 454 -8.35 -15.54 8.25
N ASN A 455 -7.82 -16.00 7.12
CA ASN A 455 -7.55 -17.42 6.86
C ASN A 455 -6.14 -17.87 7.26
N GLY A 456 -5.38 -16.99 7.91
CA GLY A 456 -3.99 -17.21 8.27
C GLY A 456 -3.00 -16.75 7.19
N PRO A 457 -1.78 -16.43 7.60
CA PRO A 457 -0.79 -15.84 6.69
C PRO A 457 -0.37 -16.77 5.55
N SER A 458 -0.45 -18.08 5.73
CA SER A 458 0.00 -19.10 4.76
C SER A 458 -0.77 -19.09 3.42
N VAL A 459 -1.92 -18.41 3.32
CA VAL A 459 -2.72 -18.33 2.08
C VAL A 459 -2.50 -17.06 1.27
N ALA A 460 -1.65 -16.13 1.73
CA ALA A 460 -1.58 -14.78 1.15
C ALA A 460 -0.87 -14.69 -0.21
N GLY A 461 0.15 -15.50 -0.47
CA GLY A 461 0.96 -15.41 -1.69
C GLY A 461 2.19 -14.48 -1.57
N HIS A 462 2.43 -13.80 -0.44
CA HIS A 462 3.49 -12.79 -0.26
C HIS A 462 4.68 -13.24 0.62
N TYR A 463 4.66 -14.48 1.13
CA TYR A 463 5.74 -15.02 1.98
C TYR A 463 6.84 -15.76 1.17
N ALA A 464 7.13 -15.25 -0.03
CA ALA A 464 8.34 -15.56 -0.79
C ALA A 464 9.07 -14.25 -1.18
N LEU A 465 9.08 -13.26 -0.27
CA LEU A 465 9.68 -11.96 -0.51
C LEU A 465 11.16 -12.08 -0.88
N ARG A 466 11.91 -12.98 -0.23
CA ARG A 466 13.31 -13.22 -0.58
C ARG A 466 13.50 -13.59 -2.07
N ARG A 467 12.56 -14.35 -2.65
CA ARG A 467 12.59 -14.70 -4.07
C ARG A 467 12.42 -13.47 -4.96
N ALA A 468 11.44 -12.62 -4.67
CA ALA A 468 11.23 -11.34 -5.36
C ALA A 468 12.43 -10.38 -5.20
N LEU A 469 13.06 -10.34 -4.02
CA LEU A 469 14.26 -9.54 -3.78
C LEU A 469 15.47 -10.03 -4.57
N ASN A 470 15.56 -11.32 -4.84
CA ASN A 470 16.62 -11.90 -5.67
C ASN A 470 16.36 -11.77 -7.18
N CYS A 471 15.15 -11.39 -7.61
CA CYS A 471 14.83 -11.15 -9.01
C CYS A 471 15.57 -9.89 -9.51
N PRO A 472 16.49 -10.00 -10.49
CA PRO A 472 17.27 -8.85 -10.97
C PRO A 472 16.44 -7.84 -11.76
N ASP A 473 15.25 -8.26 -12.25
CA ASP A 473 14.43 -7.48 -13.17
C ASP A 473 13.45 -6.54 -12.44
N ILE A 474 13.30 -6.65 -11.12
CA ILE A 474 12.50 -5.75 -10.28
C ILE A 474 13.38 -4.65 -9.70
N ASP A 475 12.98 -3.39 -9.83
CA ASP A 475 13.66 -2.24 -9.23
C ASP A 475 13.00 -1.77 -7.94
N VAL A 476 11.67 -1.77 -7.93
CA VAL A 476 10.85 -1.19 -6.87
C VAL A 476 9.78 -2.18 -6.42
N LEU A 477 9.69 -2.38 -5.12
CA LEU A 477 8.55 -3.04 -4.50
C LEU A 477 7.74 -2.00 -3.72
N CYS A 478 6.42 -2.17 -3.67
CA CYS A 478 5.52 -1.20 -3.06
C CYS A 478 4.36 -1.85 -2.31
N SER A 479 3.75 -1.08 -1.43
CA SER A 479 2.45 -1.35 -0.78
C SER A 479 1.80 -0.04 -0.34
N PRO A 480 0.51 -0.06 0.02
CA PRO A 480 -0.05 0.96 0.89
C PRO A 480 0.77 1.11 2.18
N ILE A 481 0.72 2.30 2.80
CA ILE A 481 1.07 2.43 4.21
C ILE A 481 0.14 1.51 4.99
N SER A 482 0.67 0.77 5.99
CA SER A 482 -0.14 -0.21 6.71
C SER A 482 -1.49 0.35 7.14
N TYR A 483 -2.56 -0.41 6.93
CA TYR A 483 -3.90 -0.06 7.40
C TYR A 483 -4.05 -0.13 8.93
N PHE A 484 -3.02 -0.54 9.61
CA PHE A 484 -2.93 -0.54 11.08
C PHE A 484 -2.07 0.61 11.56
N ASP A 485 -2.52 1.31 12.60
CA ASP A 485 -1.76 2.36 13.30
C ASP A 485 -1.31 3.51 12.35
N ARG A 486 -2.19 3.95 11.41
CA ARG A 486 -1.86 5.01 10.44
C ARG A 486 -2.70 6.30 10.55
N GLY A 487 -3.71 6.34 11.41
CA GLY A 487 -4.48 7.54 11.69
C GLY A 487 -3.66 8.64 12.38
N LEU A 488 -4.32 9.76 12.69
CA LEU A 488 -3.68 10.89 13.38
C LEU A 488 -3.08 10.43 14.72
N ALA A 489 -1.87 10.86 15.01
CA ALA A 489 -1.09 10.48 16.20
C ALA A 489 -0.57 9.02 16.23
N GLN A 490 -0.71 8.26 15.17
CA GLN A 490 -0.26 6.89 15.01
C GLN A 490 1.04 6.80 14.21
N SER A 491 1.67 5.61 14.15
CA SER A 491 3.05 5.46 13.64
C SER A 491 3.17 5.26 12.14
N ALA A 492 2.09 4.98 11.41
CA ALA A 492 2.07 4.68 9.97
C ALA A 492 3.15 3.67 9.52
N PRO A 493 3.17 2.44 10.07
CA PRO A 493 4.27 1.51 9.85
C PRO A 493 4.26 0.92 8.44
N SER A 494 5.42 0.45 7.96
CA SER A 494 5.53 -0.27 6.68
C SER A 494 4.93 -1.67 6.77
N MET A 495 4.33 -2.14 5.66
CA MET A 495 3.79 -3.50 5.52
C MET A 495 4.88 -4.57 5.36
N THR A 496 6.12 -4.18 5.04
CA THR A 496 7.18 -5.10 4.59
C THR A 496 8.44 -5.05 5.46
N ALA A 497 9.38 -5.94 5.16
CA ALA A 497 10.76 -5.90 5.62
C ALA A 497 11.56 -4.89 4.76
N ALA A 498 11.22 -3.60 4.87
CA ALA A 498 11.67 -2.55 3.94
C ALA A 498 13.21 -2.38 3.91
N GLU A 499 13.89 -2.57 5.01
CA GLU A 499 15.35 -2.49 5.04
C GLU A 499 16.00 -3.69 4.33
N SER A 500 15.32 -4.85 4.27
CA SER A 500 15.77 -5.97 3.43
C SER A 500 15.61 -5.67 1.94
N VAL A 501 14.61 -4.86 1.55
CA VAL A 501 14.50 -4.35 0.17
C VAL A 501 15.71 -3.48 -0.19
N ALA A 502 16.09 -2.55 0.69
CA ALA A 502 17.27 -1.71 0.50
C ALA A 502 18.58 -2.53 0.48
N LEU A 503 18.72 -3.56 1.34
CA LEU A 503 19.85 -4.49 1.32
C LEU A 503 19.93 -5.31 0.02
N ALA A 504 18.81 -5.53 -0.66
CA ALA A 504 18.74 -6.15 -1.98
C ALA A 504 18.99 -5.14 -3.12
N LYS A 505 19.40 -3.90 -2.80
CA LYS A 505 19.67 -2.81 -3.75
C LYS A 505 18.43 -2.36 -4.55
N LYS A 506 17.25 -2.52 -3.99
CA LYS A 506 15.97 -2.09 -4.54
C LYS A 506 15.40 -0.94 -3.71
N MET A 507 14.40 -0.25 -4.24
CA MET A 507 13.68 0.79 -3.52
C MET A 507 12.36 0.25 -2.99
N TRP A 508 12.01 0.65 -1.76
CA TRP A 508 10.66 0.52 -1.24
C TRP A 508 9.87 1.79 -1.54
N LEU A 509 8.65 1.66 -2.03
CA LEU A 509 7.75 2.76 -2.35
C LEU A 509 6.45 2.60 -1.54
N ASN A 510 6.14 3.56 -0.70
CA ASN A 510 4.85 3.63 -0.02
C ASN A 510 3.79 4.20 -0.94
N GLU A 511 2.64 3.54 -1.02
CA GLU A 511 1.41 4.12 -1.52
C GLU A 511 0.74 4.85 -0.35
N ASP A 512 0.70 6.19 -0.41
CA ASP A 512 0.03 7.00 0.60
C ASP A 512 -1.42 7.25 0.16
N ASP A 513 -2.27 6.26 0.44
CA ASP A 513 -3.72 6.29 0.28
C ASP A 513 -4.43 6.69 1.58
N THR A 514 -3.70 7.34 2.50
CA THR A 514 -4.27 7.92 3.73
C THR A 514 -5.31 8.97 3.35
N ARG A 515 -6.48 8.90 3.98
CA ARG A 515 -7.59 9.77 3.61
C ARG A 515 -7.33 11.21 4.01
N THR A 516 -7.29 12.09 3.04
CA THR A 516 -7.28 13.54 3.29
C THR A 516 -8.67 14.02 3.71
N TYR A 517 -8.76 15.22 4.24
CA TYR A 517 -10.04 15.85 4.59
C TYR A 517 -11.02 15.96 3.40
N LEU A 518 -10.51 15.93 2.15
CA LEU A 518 -11.34 15.87 0.94
C LEU A 518 -11.87 14.46 0.66
N GLY A 519 -11.15 13.43 1.15
CA GLY A 519 -11.51 12.02 0.99
C GLY A 519 -12.49 11.45 2.01
N THR A 520 -12.71 12.10 3.13
CA THR A 520 -13.42 11.56 4.30
C THR A 520 -14.90 11.26 4.13
N GLY A 521 -15.62 11.94 3.25
CA GLY A 521 -17.06 11.79 3.14
C GLY A 521 -17.58 10.48 2.52
N ASN A 522 -16.72 9.56 2.10
CA ASN A 522 -17.11 8.31 1.44
C ASN A 522 -17.07 7.09 2.36
N ALA A 523 -16.58 7.25 3.60
CA ALA A 523 -16.46 6.16 4.55
C ALA A 523 -16.48 6.72 5.99
N PRO A 524 -17.64 7.15 6.53
CA PRO A 524 -17.74 7.62 7.90
C PRO A 524 -17.26 6.56 8.88
N GLY A 525 -16.44 6.96 9.84
CA GLY A 525 -15.90 6.06 10.87
C GLY A 525 -14.67 5.24 10.47
N TRP A 526 -14.08 5.50 9.34
CA TRP A 526 -12.76 4.95 9.05
C TRP A 526 -11.71 5.57 9.99
N TYR A 527 -10.88 4.72 10.57
CA TYR A 527 -9.93 5.06 11.63
C TYR A 527 -8.80 6.02 11.21
N ASP A 528 -8.58 6.19 9.91
CA ASP A 528 -7.57 7.08 9.32
C ASP A 528 -8.19 8.33 8.67
N ALA A 529 -9.50 8.57 8.88
CA ALA A 529 -10.17 9.74 8.32
C ALA A 529 -9.89 10.99 9.19
N VAL A 530 -9.56 12.09 8.54
CA VAL A 530 -9.39 13.42 9.12
C VAL A 530 -10.32 14.42 8.45
N ASP A 531 -10.78 15.43 9.19
CA ASP A 531 -11.82 16.36 8.73
C ASP A 531 -11.29 17.76 8.39
N THR A 532 -10.01 18.02 8.65
CA THR A 532 -9.39 19.33 8.44
C THR A 532 -8.14 19.26 7.59
N LEU A 533 -7.84 20.35 6.88
CA LEU A 533 -6.57 20.53 6.17
C LEU A 533 -5.37 20.45 7.13
N GLU A 534 -5.52 21.01 8.35
CA GLU A 534 -4.47 20.97 9.37
C GLU A 534 -4.10 19.53 9.74
N ASP A 535 -5.07 18.68 10.03
CA ASP A 535 -4.83 17.29 10.40
C ASP A 535 -4.33 16.47 9.22
N THR A 536 -4.83 16.72 8.01
CA THR A 536 -4.27 16.14 6.77
C THR A 536 -2.77 16.47 6.65
N ASN A 537 -2.39 17.73 6.82
CA ASN A 537 -0.99 18.15 6.73
C ASN A 537 -0.13 17.51 7.82
N LYS A 538 -0.64 17.30 9.05
CA LYS A 538 0.08 16.58 10.11
C LYS A 538 0.41 15.14 9.72
N GLU A 539 -0.53 14.44 9.07
CA GLU A 539 -0.31 13.08 8.56
C GLU A 539 0.67 13.05 7.39
N LEU A 540 0.55 13.96 6.42
CA LEU A 540 1.48 14.09 5.29
C LEU A 540 2.91 14.35 5.77
N VAL A 541 3.10 15.26 6.74
CA VAL A 541 4.43 15.55 7.31
C VAL A 541 5.00 14.32 8.02
N ARG A 542 4.19 13.58 8.81
CA ARG A 542 4.60 12.32 9.44
C ARG A 542 5.05 11.29 8.40
N ASN A 543 4.22 11.04 7.37
CA ASN A 543 4.47 10.04 6.34
C ASN A 543 5.77 10.35 5.59
N VAL A 544 5.91 11.59 5.06
CA VAL A 544 7.13 11.99 4.34
C VAL A 544 8.36 12.00 5.24
N ALA A 545 8.24 12.39 6.52
CA ALA A 545 9.38 12.36 7.45
C ALA A 545 9.89 10.92 7.66
N GLN A 546 8.99 9.96 7.88
CA GLN A 546 9.35 8.55 7.98
C GLN A 546 10.02 8.04 6.71
N GLU A 547 9.43 8.33 5.56
CA GLU A 547 9.89 7.87 4.25
C GLU A 547 11.26 8.45 3.90
N ALA A 548 11.44 9.75 4.04
CA ALA A 548 12.71 10.41 3.76
C ALA A 548 13.85 9.89 4.65
N LEU A 549 13.58 9.68 5.96
CA LEU A 549 14.58 9.20 6.90
C LEU A 549 14.92 7.71 6.70
N ARG A 550 14.01 6.91 6.11
CA ARG A 550 14.24 5.50 5.77
C ARG A 550 14.64 5.28 4.31
N ASN A 551 14.75 6.33 3.50
CA ASN A 551 15.06 6.29 2.07
C ASN A 551 13.99 5.57 1.24
N PHE A 552 12.72 5.76 1.58
CA PHE A 552 11.58 5.26 0.82
C PHE A 552 11.13 6.28 -0.23
N GLY A 553 10.59 5.77 -1.34
CA GLY A 553 9.72 6.55 -2.21
C GLY A 553 8.28 6.60 -1.67
N THR A 554 7.47 7.52 -2.20
CA THR A 554 6.03 7.57 -1.97
C THR A 554 5.28 8.03 -3.20
N TRP A 555 4.06 7.58 -3.36
CA TRP A 555 3.08 8.29 -4.17
C TRP A 555 1.85 8.63 -3.33
N TRP A 556 1.37 9.85 -3.50
CA TRP A 556 0.10 10.28 -2.95
C TRP A 556 -1.02 9.79 -3.85
N MET A 557 -1.93 8.99 -3.31
CA MET A 557 -2.93 8.28 -4.09
C MET A 557 -4.34 8.82 -3.88
N ASP A 558 -4.92 9.44 -4.92
CA ASP A 558 -6.37 9.70 -4.97
C ASP A 558 -7.13 8.40 -5.27
N LEU A 559 -7.19 7.49 -4.28
CA LEU A 559 -7.80 6.16 -4.43
C LEU A 559 -9.24 6.19 -4.92
N GLY A 560 -9.98 7.22 -4.54
CA GLY A 560 -11.39 7.41 -4.93
C GLY A 560 -11.58 8.00 -6.33
N ALA A 561 -10.53 8.51 -6.98
CA ALA A 561 -10.63 9.35 -8.19
C ALA A 561 -11.61 10.53 -8.01
N THR A 562 -11.66 11.10 -6.79
CA THR A 562 -12.62 12.11 -6.38
C THR A 562 -11.98 13.41 -5.92
N GLY A 563 -10.66 13.56 -6.13
CA GLY A 563 -9.94 14.79 -5.83
C GLY A 563 -9.44 14.88 -4.39
N TRP A 564 -8.98 13.78 -3.80
CA TRP A 564 -8.45 13.77 -2.43
C TRP A 564 -7.32 14.77 -2.21
N PHE A 565 -6.56 15.07 -3.26
CA PHE A 565 -5.45 16.00 -3.26
C PHE A 565 -5.72 17.27 -4.10
N ASN A 566 -6.98 17.59 -4.39
CA ASN A 566 -7.34 18.74 -5.22
C ASN A 566 -7.43 20.03 -4.36
N ASP A 567 -6.34 20.36 -3.66
CA ASP A 567 -6.20 21.56 -2.83
C ASP A 567 -4.79 22.16 -2.97
N PRO A 568 -4.66 23.41 -3.46
CA PRO A 568 -3.37 24.10 -3.56
C PRO A 568 -2.61 24.24 -2.24
N ALA A 569 -3.32 24.40 -1.11
CA ALA A 569 -2.69 24.56 0.20
C ALA A 569 -2.03 23.24 0.67
N MET A 570 -2.65 22.11 0.37
CA MET A 570 -2.06 20.79 0.62
C MET A 570 -0.76 20.60 -0.20
N TRP A 571 -0.77 20.95 -1.49
CA TRP A 571 0.42 20.88 -2.34
C TRP A 571 1.52 21.89 -1.95
N ALA A 572 1.14 23.03 -1.37
CA ALA A 572 2.10 23.96 -0.80
C ALA A 572 2.86 23.33 0.37
N GLU A 573 2.19 22.55 1.24
CA GLU A 573 2.82 21.78 2.31
C GLU A 573 3.75 20.70 1.75
N MET A 574 3.31 19.92 0.74
CA MET A 574 4.15 18.92 0.07
C MET A 574 5.39 19.54 -0.58
N LYS A 575 5.27 20.75 -1.12
CA LYS A 575 6.41 21.52 -1.64
C LYS A 575 7.37 21.93 -0.53
N ARG A 576 6.85 22.33 0.63
CA ARG A 576 7.66 22.70 1.82
C ARG A 576 8.49 21.51 2.34
N LEU A 577 7.98 20.29 2.22
CA LEU A 577 8.68 19.05 2.63
C LEU A 577 9.97 18.79 1.82
N ARG A 578 10.21 19.50 0.73
CA ARG A 578 11.51 19.49 0.01
C ARG A 578 12.68 19.90 0.92
N ALA A 579 12.44 20.72 1.94
CA ALA A 579 13.46 21.08 2.92
C ALA A 579 14.07 19.87 3.64
N LEU A 580 13.30 18.77 3.78
CA LEU A 580 13.80 17.51 4.32
C LEU A 580 14.42 16.62 3.23
N ASP A 581 13.75 16.49 2.08
CA ASP A 581 14.19 15.58 1.01
C ASP A 581 15.49 16.00 0.34
N GLU A 582 15.69 17.30 0.05
CA GLU A 582 16.84 17.78 -0.72
C GLU A 582 18.19 17.56 -0.04
N PRO A 583 18.37 17.79 1.26
CA PRO A 583 19.62 17.45 1.95
C PRO A 583 19.95 15.96 1.89
N LEU A 584 18.95 15.09 2.05
CA LEU A 584 19.12 13.64 2.01
C LEU A 584 19.41 13.16 0.58
N LEU A 585 18.82 13.78 -0.44
CA LEU A 585 19.10 13.48 -1.85
C LEU A 585 20.55 13.83 -2.24
N LYS A 586 21.03 15.01 -1.79
CA LYS A 586 22.41 15.47 -2.04
C LYS A 586 23.44 14.63 -1.30
N LYS A 587 23.14 14.23 -0.05
CA LYS A 587 23.99 13.41 0.80
C LYS A 587 23.21 12.18 1.29
N PRO A 588 23.12 11.14 0.47
CA PRO A 588 22.40 9.92 0.85
C PRO A 588 22.95 9.34 2.15
N THR A 589 22.09 9.08 3.11
CA THR A 589 22.45 8.52 4.41
C THR A 589 21.76 7.18 4.59
N PRO A 590 22.49 6.05 4.54
CA PRO A 590 21.90 4.74 4.76
C PRO A 590 21.20 4.65 6.12
N PHE A 591 19.98 4.10 6.14
CA PHE A 591 19.27 3.89 7.38
C PHE A 591 19.81 2.64 8.10
N ARG A 592 20.49 2.87 9.22
CA ARG A 592 21.15 1.82 10.03
C ARG A 592 20.77 1.98 11.51
N PRO A 593 19.52 1.66 11.88
CA PRO A 593 19.06 1.82 13.25
C PRO A 593 19.76 0.85 14.20
N GLN A 594 19.79 1.22 15.49
CA GLN A 594 20.34 0.35 16.56
C GLN A 594 19.39 -0.79 16.92
N VAL A 595 18.15 -0.77 16.43
CA VAL A 595 17.12 -1.78 16.66
C VAL A 595 16.75 -2.43 15.35
N ALA A 596 16.84 -3.74 15.29
CA ALA A 596 16.35 -4.56 14.18
C ALA A 596 15.14 -5.39 14.60
N VAL A 597 14.06 -5.29 13.86
CA VAL A 597 12.88 -6.14 14.00
C VAL A 597 12.92 -7.17 12.87
N VAL A 598 12.87 -8.44 13.23
CA VAL A 598 13.17 -9.55 12.33
C VAL A 598 11.95 -10.44 12.16
N ILE A 599 11.60 -10.70 10.90
CA ILE A 599 10.56 -11.65 10.51
C ILE A 599 11.14 -12.80 9.67
N ASP A 600 10.68 -14.02 9.93
CA ASP A 600 10.94 -15.21 9.11
C ASP A 600 9.70 -15.52 8.27
N GLU A 601 9.79 -15.34 6.95
CA GLU A 601 8.69 -15.64 6.03
C GLU A 601 8.35 -17.14 6.00
N ARG A 602 9.33 -18.04 6.18
CA ARG A 602 9.14 -19.49 6.17
C ARG A 602 8.35 -19.98 7.40
N ALA A 603 8.55 -19.35 8.55
CA ALA A 603 7.79 -19.70 9.75
C ALA A 603 6.29 -19.41 9.59
N MET A 604 5.91 -18.47 8.74
CA MET A 604 4.51 -18.15 8.45
C MET A 604 3.78 -19.26 7.68
N LEU A 605 4.50 -20.08 6.93
CA LEU A 605 3.94 -21.23 6.18
C LEU A 605 3.43 -22.34 7.12
N ARG A 606 3.93 -22.37 8.35
CA ARG A 606 3.54 -23.34 9.38
C ARG A 606 2.35 -22.89 10.22
N VAL A 607 1.82 -21.70 9.96
CA VAL A 607 0.70 -21.12 10.70
C VAL A 607 -0.63 -21.66 10.14
N ALA A 608 -1.41 -22.33 11.01
CA ALA A 608 -2.76 -22.80 10.67
C ALA A 608 -3.79 -21.65 10.71
N ALA A 609 -5.00 -21.89 10.24
CA ALA A 609 -6.08 -20.90 10.18
C ALA A 609 -6.38 -20.18 11.52
N GLY A 610 -6.20 -20.86 12.67
CA GLY A 610 -6.35 -20.25 14.00
C GLY A 610 -5.16 -19.43 14.48
N GLY A 611 -4.06 -19.40 13.72
CA GLY A 611 -2.78 -18.82 14.15
C GLY A 611 -2.76 -17.31 14.29
N THR A 612 -3.75 -16.61 13.75
CA THR A 612 -3.89 -15.14 13.90
C THR A 612 -4.05 -14.68 15.35
N LEU A 613 -4.42 -15.58 16.27
CA LEU A 613 -4.41 -15.31 17.72
C LEU A 613 -3.00 -14.97 18.24
N VAL A 614 -1.96 -15.39 17.54
CA VAL A 614 -0.55 -15.08 17.86
C VAL A 614 0.06 -14.12 16.86
N THR A 615 -0.15 -14.34 15.56
CA THR A 615 0.52 -13.52 14.53
C THR A 615 -0.01 -12.09 14.45
N ARG A 616 -1.31 -11.87 14.74
CA ARG A 616 -1.88 -10.51 14.80
C ARG A 616 -1.23 -9.68 15.92
N PRO A 617 -1.31 -10.06 17.23
CA PRO A 617 -0.69 -9.27 18.29
C PRO A 617 0.84 -9.32 18.27
N GLY A 618 1.44 -10.44 17.85
CA GLY A 618 2.89 -10.66 17.91
C GLY A 618 3.68 -10.08 16.73
N ILE A 619 3.04 -9.84 15.57
CA ILE A 619 3.72 -9.35 14.35
C ILE A 619 3.04 -8.08 13.83
N TYR A 620 1.76 -8.16 13.52
CA TYR A 620 1.00 -7.06 12.91
C TYR A 620 0.90 -5.86 13.87
N GLU A 621 0.39 -6.08 15.09
CA GLU A 621 0.17 -5.04 16.09
C GLU A 621 1.45 -4.65 16.84
N ALA A 622 2.49 -5.47 16.83
CA ALA A 622 3.78 -5.17 17.43
C ALA A 622 4.46 -3.91 16.86
N ARG A 623 4.09 -3.48 15.65
CA ARG A 623 4.66 -2.29 15.00
C ARG A 623 4.32 -0.99 15.72
N ALA A 624 3.14 -0.87 16.34
CA ALA A 624 2.75 0.31 17.11
C ALA A 624 3.65 0.56 18.34
N PRO A 625 3.82 -0.41 19.28
CA PRO A 625 4.75 -0.22 20.39
C PRO A 625 6.22 -0.06 19.96
N LEU A 626 6.63 -0.64 18.83
CA LEU A 626 7.95 -0.41 18.23
C LEU A 626 8.15 1.04 17.81
N GLY A 627 7.16 1.68 17.18
CA GLY A 627 7.21 3.10 16.82
C GLY A 627 7.33 4.02 18.03
N ARG A 628 6.80 3.62 19.19
CA ARG A 628 6.71 4.41 20.43
C ARG A 628 7.72 4.02 21.51
N MET A 629 8.69 3.13 21.22
CA MET A 629 9.67 2.75 22.22
C MET A 629 10.74 3.83 22.49
N GLY A 630 10.80 4.89 21.67
CA GLY A 630 11.71 6.01 21.84
C GLY A 630 12.99 5.95 21.01
N ALA A 631 13.13 4.96 20.13
CA ALA A 631 14.23 4.82 19.17
C ALA A 631 13.72 4.36 17.81
N PRO A 632 14.39 4.75 16.70
CA PRO A 632 14.05 4.23 15.38
C PRO A 632 14.38 2.75 15.27
N TYR A 633 13.60 2.01 14.47
CA TYR A 633 13.82 0.60 14.19
C TYR A 633 13.74 0.31 12.69
N GLY A 634 14.42 -0.77 12.27
CA GLY A 634 14.35 -1.29 10.90
C GLY A 634 13.69 -2.66 10.86
N GLN A 635 13.03 -2.99 9.73
CA GLN A 635 12.29 -4.23 9.50
C GLN A 635 13.08 -5.12 8.51
N TYR A 636 13.49 -6.29 8.96
CA TYR A 636 14.40 -7.17 8.22
C TYR A 636 13.85 -8.58 8.09
N LEU A 637 14.19 -9.26 6.99
CA LEU A 637 14.06 -10.71 6.89
C LEU A 637 15.15 -11.42 7.71
N LEU A 638 14.80 -12.55 8.30
CA LEU A 638 15.73 -13.41 9.06
C LEU A 638 16.97 -13.79 8.23
N ASP A 639 16.80 -14.02 6.92
CA ASP A 639 17.91 -14.35 6.00
C ASP A 639 19.03 -13.30 5.99
N ASP A 640 18.70 -12.02 6.15
CA ASP A 640 19.70 -10.95 6.21
C ASP A 640 20.48 -10.97 7.50
N VAL A 641 19.84 -11.36 8.61
CA VAL A 641 20.50 -11.55 9.90
C VAL A 641 21.42 -12.78 9.84
N LEU A 642 20.92 -13.90 9.30
CA LEU A 642 21.70 -15.11 9.09
C LEU A 642 22.92 -14.85 8.18
N ALA A 643 22.76 -14.01 7.16
CA ALA A 643 23.87 -13.60 6.28
C ALA A 643 24.84 -12.59 6.94
N GLY A 644 24.59 -12.14 8.18
CA GLY A 644 25.40 -11.15 8.90
C GLY A 644 25.35 -9.74 8.33
N ARG A 645 24.34 -9.43 7.51
CA ARG A 645 24.13 -8.11 6.88
C ARG A 645 23.53 -7.08 7.85
N VAL A 646 22.84 -7.54 8.91
CA VAL A 646 22.18 -6.71 9.91
C VAL A 646 23.08 -6.54 11.15
N LYS A 647 23.40 -5.29 11.50
CA LYS A 647 24.23 -4.94 12.66
C LYS A 647 23.41 -4.00 13.57
N ALA A 648 22.73 -4.58 14.56
CA ALA A 648 21.93 -3.86 15.52
C ALA A 648 22.29 -4.28 16.95
N LYS A 649 22.18 -3.35 17.92
CA LYS A 649 22.43 -3.61 19.33
C LYS A 649 21.28 -4.43 19.95
N LEU A 650 20.06 -4.13 19.53
CA LEU A 650 18.84 -4.83 19.90
C LEU A 650 18.27 -5.52 18.67
N GLN A 651 18.01 -6.81 18.77
CA GLN A 651 17.36 -7.61 17.72
C GLN A 651 16.09 -8.26 18.26
N VAL A 652 14.95 -7.92 17.70
CA VAL A 652 13.63 -8.43 18.10
C VAL A 652 13.19 -9.46 17.08
N PHE A 653 13.22 -10.73 17.44
CA PHE A 653 12.82 -11.85 16.59
C PHE A 653 11.34 -12.16 16.82
N LEU A 654 10.48 -11.65 15.95
CA LEU A 654 9.03 -11.79 16.08
C LEU A 654 8.55 -13.22 15.87
N ASN A 655 9.17 -13.96 14.95
CA ASN A 655 8.76 -15.31 14.59
C ASN A 655 9.91 -16.20 14.10
N ALA A 656 11.07 -16.14 14.72
CA ALA A 656 12.18 -17.06 14.41
C ALA A 656 11.85 -18.49 14.91
N TRP A 657 10.73 -19.04 14.46
CA TRP A 657 10.16 -20.28 14.97
C TRP A 657 10.67 -21.54 14.27
N SER A 658 11.12 -21.39 13.00
CA SER A 658 11.55 -22.51 12.15
C SER A 658 13.02 -22.35 11.74
N LEU A 659 13.91 -23.04 12.44
CA LEU A 659 15.37 -22.93 12.23
C LEU A 659 16.02 -24.31 12.36
N SER A 660 16.76 -24.73 11.35
CA SER A 660 17.64 -25.91 11.45
C SER A 660 18.77 -25.68 12.47
N ALA A 661 19.41 -26.74 12.92
CA ALA A 661 20.56 -26.67 13.83
C ALA A 661 21.68 -25.78 13.29
N ALA A 662 21.96 -25.87 11.98
CA ALA A 662 22.97 -25.05 11.31
C ALA A 662 22.58 -23.55 11.30
N GLU A 663 21.30 -23.23 11.07
CA GLU A 663 20.80 -21.86 11.08
C GLU A 663 20.81 -21.29 12.50
N ARG A 664 20.43 -22.06 13.55
CA ARG A 664 20.54 -21.63 14.94
C ARG A 664 21.98 -21.27 15.31
N ALA A 665 22.94 -22.17 15.01
CA ALA A 665 24.35 -21.90 15.25
C ALA A 665 24.83 -20.63 14.52
N LYS A 666 24.44 -20.45 13.27
CA LYS A 666 24.75 -19.27 12.46
C LYS A 666 24.12 -18.00 13.02
N LEU A 667 22.87 -18.08 13.45
CA LEU A 667 22.14 -16.96 14.07
C LEU A 667 22.83 -16.47 15.34
N LEU A 668 23.15 -17.39 16.26
CA LEU A 668 23.85 -17.07 17.49
C LEU A 668 25.24 -16.47 17.23
N LYS A 669 25.94 -16.92 16.18
CA LYS A 669 27.24 -16.37 15.77
C LYS A 669 27.09 -14.95 15.21
N THR A 670 26.13 -14.70 14.31
CA THR A 670 25.96 -13.39 13.65
C THR A 670 25.42 -12.32 14.59
N THR A 671 24.69 -12.71 15.66
CA THR A 671 24.05 -11.84 16.64
C THR A 671 24.83 -11.75 17.97
N ARG A 672 26.02 -12.30 18.01
CA ARG A 672 26.84 -12.32 19.23
C ARG A 672 27.08 -10.92 19.78
N GLY A 673 26.82 -10.72 21.07
CA GLY A 673 26.96 -9.45 21.77
C GLY A 673 25.71 -8.54 21.68
N ALA A 674 24.78 -8.79 20.77
CA ALA A 674 23.51 -8.07 20.73
C ALA A 674 22.55 -8.58 21.82
N THR A 675 21.68 -7.71 22.32
CA THR A 675 20.49 -8.11 23.07
C THR A 675 19.47 -8.69 22.12
N LYS A 676 18.90 -9.85 22.48
CA LYS A 676 17.91 -10.57 21.68
C LYS A 676 16.58 -10.65 22.41
N VAL A 677 15.50 -10.29 21.72
CA VAL A 677 14.13 -10.54 22.19
C VAL A 677 13.57 -11.68 21.35
N TRP A 678 13.21 -12.75 22.02
CA TRP A 678 12.68 -13.97 21.41
C TRP A 678 11.18 -14.06 21.67
N CYS A 679 10.38 -13.91 20.61
CA CYS A 679 8.93 -13.89 20.75
C CYS A 679 8.32 -15.27 20.49
N TYR A 680 7.49 -15.69 21.41
CA TYR A 680 6.58 -16.81 21.41
C TYR A 680 7.28 -18.19 21.36
N ALA A 681 7.70 -18.69 20.19
CA ALA A 681 8.16 -20.06 19.96
C ALA A 681 9.53 -20.15 19.25
N PRO A 682 10.58 -19.42 19.68
CA PRO A 682 11.86 -19.34 18.96
C PRO A 682 12.50 -20.73 18.84
N GLY A 683 12.74 -21.19 17.59
CA GLY A 683 13.35 -22.48 17.30
C GLY A 683 12.46 -23.70 17.56
N TRP A 684 11.15 -23.51 17.78
CA TRP A 684 10.22 -24.62 18.03
C TRP A 684 10.27 -25.71 16.95
N PHE A 685 10.43 -25.30 15.67
CA PHE A 685 10.62 -26.23 14.58
C PHE A 685 12.12 -26.38 14.22
N ASP A 686 12.62 -27.60 14.40
CA ASP A 686 13.95 -28.05 13.96
C ASP A 686 13.79 -28.95 12.73
N GLY A 687 13.78 -28.33 11.52
CA GLY A 687 13.38 -28.99 10.30
C GLY A 687 11.91 -29.40 10.33
N GLU A 688 11.65 -30.70 10.24
CA GLU A 688 10.29 -31.27 10.24
C GLU A 688 9.89 -31.83 11.64
N GLN A 689 10.55 -31.40 12.69
CA GLN A 689 10.28 -31.84 14.07
C GLN A 689 10.12 -30.65 15.01
N THR A 690 9.41 -30.87 16.12
CA THR A 690 9.33 -29.90 17.21
C THR A 690 10.40 -30.19 18.29
N SER A 691 11.00 -29.14 18.89
CA SER A 691 12.11 -29.31 19.83
C SER A 691 12.16 -28.19 20.86
N LEU A 692 11.97 -28.58 22.15
CA LEU A 692 12.24 -27.68 23.28
C LEU A 692 13.75 -27.41 23.45
N GLU A 693 14.60 -28.38 23.10
CA GLU A 693 16.06 -28.23 23.12
C GLU A 693 16.52 -27.15 22.10
N ALA A 694 15.93 -27.10 20.93
CA ALA A 694 16.23 -26.06 19.96
C ALA A 694 15.82 -24.66 20.46
N MET A 695 14.71 -24.56 21.18
CA MET A 695 14.29 -23.33 21.86
C MET A 695 15.32 -22.96 22.97
N ARG A 696 15.79 -23.92 23.76
CA ARG A 696 16.82 -23.71 24.80
C ARG A 696 18.10 -23.12 24.18
N GLN A 697 18.57 -23.69 23.07
CA GLN A 697 19.78 -23.22 22.38
C GLN A 697 19.71 -21.74 22.02
N LEU A 698 18.53 -21.24 21.63
CA LEU A 698 18.32 -19.83 21.25
C LEU A 698 18.14 -18.95 22.49
N THR A 699 17.25 -19.34 23.39
CA THR A 699 16.81 -18.51 24.52
C THR A 699 17.80 -18.54 25.68
N GLY A 700 18.51 -19.65 25.85
CA GLY A 700 19.35 -19.92 27.01
C GLY A 700 18.57 -20.37 28.26
N PHE A 701 17.28 -20.67 28.13
CA PHE A 701 16.41 -21.19 29.18
C PHE A 701 16.00 -22.62 28.86
N GLU A 702 15.92 -23.48 29.87
CA GLU A 702 15.15 -24.72 29.75
C GLU A 702 13.69 -24.36 29.51
N MET A 703 13.11 -24.93 28.45
CA MET A 703 11.77 -24.58 28.01
C MET A 703 10.76 -25.69 28.37
N LYS A 704 9.53 -25.30 28.67
CA LYS A 704 8.40 -26.23 28.84
C LYS A 704 7.15 -25.72 28.15
N VAL A 705 6.31 -26.64 27.69
CA VAL A 705 4.95 -26.33 27.24
C VAL A 705 4.07 -26.16 28.49
N VAL A 706 3.23 -25.11 28.46
CA VAL A 706 2.28 -24.80 29.53
C VAL A 706 0.88 -24.63 29.01
N THR A 707 -0.13 -24.76 29.84
CA THR A 707 -1.55 -24.70 29.47
C THR A 707 -2.36 -23.79 30.41
N PRO A 708 -1.94 -22.52 30.61
CA PRO A 708 -2.77 -21.58 31.34
C PRO A 708 -4.10 -21.34 30.62
N PRO A 709 -5.16 -20.91 31.33
CA PRO A 709 -6.47 -20.69 30.72
C PRO A 709 -6.47 -19.64 29.60
N LYS A 710 -5.52 -18.71 29.61
CA LYS A 710 -5.30 -17.67 28.62
C LYS A 710 -3.83 -17.29 28.55
N PRO A 711 -3.36 -16.73 27.41
CA PRO A 711 -1.96 -16.32 27.25
C PRO A 711 -1.61 -14.99 27.95
N ALA A 712 -2.58 -14.35 28.61
CA ALA A 712 -2.34 -13.10 29.32
C ALA A 712 -1.28 -13.29 30.44
N VAL A 713 -0.39 -12.31 30.57
CA VAL A 713 0.69 -12.28 31.54
C VAL A 713 0.58 -11.04 32.44
N THR A 714 0.99 -11.23 33.69
CA THR A 714 1.03 -10.18 34.70
C THR A 714 2.48 -9.92 35.13
N PRO A 715 2.94 -8.64 35.14
CA PRO A 715 4.28 -8.29 35.59
C PRO A 715 4.51 -8.71 37.06
N THR A 716 5.67 -9.33 37.35
CA THR A 716 6.15 -9.59 38.72
C THR A 716 6.57 -8.27 39.39
N GLU A 717 6.92 -8.34 40.70
CA GLU A 717 7.53 -7.20 41.38
C GLU A 717 8.83 -6.78 40.70
N ARG A 718 9.66 -7.75 40.29
CA ARG A 718 10.85 -7.48 39.48
C ARG A 718 10.53 -6.79 38.17
N GLY A 719 9.51 -7.24 37.44
CA GLY A 719 9.06 -6.59 36.21
C GLY A 719 8.64 -5.14 36.44
N ARG A 720 7.83 -4.91 37.47
CA ARG A 720 7.39 -3.53 37.83
C ARG A 720 8.55 -2.63 38.21
N SER A 721 9.55 -3.14 38.98
CA SER A 721 10.76 -2.38 39.33
C SER A 721 11.58 -1.95 38.10
N LEU A 722 11.38 -2.59 36.94
CA LEU A 722 12.02 -2.28 35.67
C LEU A 722 11.11 -1.48 34.72
N GLY A 723 9.91 -1.10 35.16
CA GLY A 723 8.97 -0.27 34.43
C GLY A 723 7.95 -1.04 33.59
N LEU A 724 7.72 -2.34 33.85
CA LEU A 724 6.62 -3.11 33.25
C LEU A 724 5.39 -2.98 34.14
N GLU A 725 4.43 -2.16 33.74
CA GLU A 725 3.25 -1.91 34.58
C GLU A 725 2.01 -2.66 34.08
N LYS A 726 1.90 -2.87 32.77
CA LYS A 726 0.70 -3.38 32.10
C LYS A 726 0.77 -4.88 31.83
N SER A 727 -0.36 -5.57 32.05
CA SER A 727 -0.58 -6.93 31.54
C SER A 727 -0.79 -6.90 30.02
N PHE A 728 -0.38 -8.00 29.34
CA PHE A 728 -0.56 -8.18 27.89
C PHE A 728 -0.69 -9.67 27.55
N GLY A 729 -0.89 -10.05 26.26
CA GLY A 729 -0.87 -11.43 25.80
C GLY A 729 -2.21 -11.99 25.33
N GLY A 730 -3.32 -11.27 25.54
CA GLY A 730 -4.65 -11.65 25.03
C GLY A 730 -5.47 -12.54 25.96
N GLU A 731 -6.75 -12.70 25.63
CA GLU A 731 -7.76 -13.33 26.48
C GLU A 731 -8.20 -14.73 25.97
N LYS A 732 -7.98 -15.04 24.69
CA LYS A 732 -8.41 -16.30 24.08
C LYS A 732 -7.34 -17.37 24.29
N PRO A 733 -7.71 -18.62 24.63
CA PRO A 733 -6.76 -19.73 24.74
C PRO A 733 -5.93 -19.92 23.47
N VAL A 734 -4.64 -20.16 23.64
CA VAL A 734 -3.68 -20.40 22.56
C VAL A 734 -2.88 -21.67 22.88
N LYS A 735 -2.65 -22.51 21.87
CA LYS A 735 -1.82 -23.74 21.97
C LYS A 735 -0.88 -23.82 20.77
N PRO A 736 0.41 -24.22 21.03
CA PRO A 736 1.08 -24.37 22.30
C PRO A 736 1.40 -23.04 22.98
N LEU A 737 1.65 -23.01 24.29
CA LEU A 737 2.27 -21.90 25.01
C LEU A 737 3.52 -22.39 25.71
N PHE A 738 4.49 -21.50 25.94
CA PHE A 738 5.81 -21.84 26.43
C PHE A 738 6.19 -20.98 27.64
N ALA A 739 6.96 -21.58 28.57
CA ALA A 739 7.51 -20.89 29.71
C ALA A 739 8.99 -21.31 29.94
N ALA A 740 9.77 -20.39 30.50
CA ALA A 740 11.13 -20.65 30.94
C ALA A 740 11.10 -21.47 32.27
N ALA A 741 11.46 -22.74 32.19
CA ALA A 741 11.29 -23.67 33.32
C ALA A 741 12.34 -23.50 34.42
N ASP A 742 13.56 -23.05 34.04
CA ASP A 742 14.73 -22.89 34.97
C ASP A 742 15.02 -21.42 35.28
N ALA A 743 14.10 -20.48 34.92
CA ALA A 743 14.29 -19.08 35.21
C ALA A 743 14.29 -18.82 36.73
N LYS A 744 15.30 -18.10 37.20
CA LYS A 744 15.41 -17.70 38.61
C LYS A 744 14.47 -16.55 38.93
N PRO A 745 14.04 -16.35 40.18
CA PRO A 745 13.11 -15.26 40.54
C PRO A 745 13.55 -13.89 40.05
N GLU A 746 14.83 -13.57 40.08
CA GLU A 746 15.41 -12.31 39.61
C GLU A 746 15.41 -12.15 38.09
N GLU A 747 15.24 -13.24 37.32
CA GLU A 747 15.14 -13.25 35.85
C GLU A 747 13.69 -13.13 35.38
N ILE A 748 12.68 -13.44 36.22
CA ILE A 748 11.26 -13.49 35.82
C ILE A 748 10.64 -12.11 35.88
N LEU A 749 10.24 -11.60 34.73
CA LEU A 749 9.63 -10.26 34.57
C LEU A 749 8.10 -10.30 34.57
N ALA A 750 7.49 -11.37 34.04
CA ALA A 750 6.05 -11.58 34.06
C ALA A 750 5.71 -13.08 34.06
N THR A 751 4.55 -13.43 34.63
CA THR A 751 4.08 -14.80 34.73
C THR A 751 2.70 -14.96 34.10
N TYR A 752 2.39 -16.16 33.63
CA TYR A 752 1.03 -16.59 33.37
C TYR A 752 0.23 -16.75 34.67
N ALA A 753 -1.08 -16.95 34.57
CA ALA A 753 -1.98 -17.11 35.72
C ALA A 753 -1.64 -18.34 36.61
N ASP A 754 -0.97 -19.36 36.04
CA ASP A 754 -0.49 -20.54 36.74
C ASP A 754 0.88 -20.34 37.44
N GLY A 755 1.43 -19.14 37.42
CA GLY A 755 2.73 -18.78 37.96
C GLY A 755 3.93 -19.13 37.08
N SER A 756 3.74 -19.76 35.92
CA SER A 756 4.82 -20.09 34.98
C SER A 756 5.49 -18.83 34.40
N ALA A 757 6.85 -18.87 34.31
CA ALA A 757 7.63 -17.73 33.80
C ALA A 757 7.40 -17.49 32.30
N ALA A 758 6.57 -16.52 31.99
CA ALA A 758 6.18 -16.18 30.63
C ALA A 758 7.12 -15.16 29.98
N VAL A 759 7.70 -14.24 30.78
CA VAL A 759 8.70 -13.27 30.35
C VAL A 759 9.89 -13.35 31.24
N ALA A 760 11.06 -13.67 30.70
CA ALA A 760 12.27 -13.85 31.43
C ALA A 760 13.51 -13.27 30.75
N LEU A 761 14.38 -12.60 31.52
CA LEU A 761 15.60 -11.96 31.03
C LEU A 761 16.83 -12.63 31.64
N ARG A 762 17.68 -13.22 30.82
CA ARG A 762 18.96 -13.83 31.22
C ARG A 762 20.13 -13.15 30.50
N ARG A 763 21.22 -12.89 31.24
CA ARG A 763 22.48 -12.45 30.67
C ARG A 763 23.33 -13.66 30.30
N THR A 764 23.50 -13.91 28.99
CA THR A 764 24.30 -15.03 28.48
C THR A 764 25.66 -14.54 27.95
N PRO A 765 26.65 -15.46 27.77
CA PRO A 765 27.91 -15.10 27.10
C PRO A 765 27.74 -14.56 25.68
N GLY A 766 26.63 -14.85 25.04
CA GLY A 766 26.23 -14.34 23.70
C GLY A 766 25.54 -12.97 23.69
N GLY A 767 25.32 -12.38 24.90
CA GLY A 767 24.57 -11.14 25.13
C GLY A 767 23.25 -11.40 25.87
N PRO A 768 22.57 -10.35 26.35
CA PRO A 768 21.27 -10.48 27.00
C PRO A 768 20.23 -11.17 26.11
N SER A 769 19.45 -12.08 26.72
CA SER A 769 18.40 -12.87 26.08
C SER A 769 17.09 -12.66 26.86
N LEU A 770 16.10 -12.04 26.18
CA LEU A 770 14.77 -11.79 26.72
C LEU A 770 13.78 -12.71 25.98
N PHE A 771 13.25 -13.70 26.74
CA PHE A 771 12.17 -14.54 26.24
C PHE A 771 10.80 -13.91 26.55
N VAL A 772 9.89 -13.90 25.58
CA VAL A 772 8.52 -13.39 25.67
C VAL A 772 7.58 -14.46 25.13
N GLY A 773 7.02 -15.31 26.02
CA GLY A 773 6.15 -16.43 25.63
C GLY A 773 4.72 -16.02 25.29
N ALA A 774 4.25 -14.87 25.77
CA ALA A 774 2.94 -14.33 25.46
C ALA A 774 2.90 -13.68 24.06
N PRO A 775 1.78 -13.74 23.32
CA PRO A 775 1.61 -12.98 22.09
C PRO A 775 1.58 -11.48 22.36
N GLY A 776 2.31 -10.70 21.56
CA GLY A 776 2.34 -9.24 21.63
C GLY A 776 3.55 -8.68 22.39
N LEU A 777 3.75 -7.36 22.23
CA LEU A 777 4.82 -6.59 22.84
C LEU A 777 4.25 -5.27 23.36
N THR A 778 4.90 -4.69 24.40
CA THR A 778 4.56 -3.34 24.89
C THR A 778 5.72 -2.39 24.71
N SER A 779 5.45 -1.08 24.66
CA SER A 779 6.52 -0.06 24.55
C SER A 779 7.45 -0.10 25.77
N GLU A 780 6.93 -0.40 26.95
CA GLU A 780 7.70 -0.52 28.19
C GLU A 780 8.68 -1.70 28.13
N LEU A 781 8.23 -2.87 27.64
CA LEU A 781 9.07 -4.05 27.45
C LEU A 781 10.18 -3.80 26.43
N LEU A 782 9.84 -3.11 25.33
CA LEU A 782 10.80 -2.74 24.29
C LEU A 782 11.81 -1.69 24.80
N ARG A 783 11.39 -0.72 25.62
CA ARG A 783 12.31 0.24 26.29
C ARG A 783 13.25 -0.47 27.25
N LEU A 784 12.75 -1.43 28.02
CA LEU A 784 13.59 -2.27 28.89
C LEU A 784 14.65 -2.99 28.06
N ALA A 785 14.26 -3.67 26.98
CA ALA A 785 15.20 -4.35 26.08
C ALA A 785 16.20 -3.37 25.44
N ALA A 786 15.76 -2.17 25.07
CA ALA A 786 16.61 -1.12 24.50
C ALA A 786 17.65 -0.62 25.52
N ARG A 787 17.27 -0.44 26.78
CA ARG A 787 18.20 -0.09 27.86
C ARG A 787 19.23 -1.19 28.10
N GLU A 788 18.82 -2.47 28.17
CA GLU A 788 19.75 -3.62 28.29
C GLU A 788 20.72 -3.67 27.10
N ALA A 789 20.26 -3.31 25.91
CA ALA A 789 21.06 -3.23 24.68
C ALA A 789 21.92 -1.96 24.58
N ARG A 790 21.79 -1.01 25.49
CA ARG A 790 22.38 0.33 25.41
C ARG A 790 22.06 1.03 24.09
N VAL A 791 20.82 0.91 23.64
CA VAL A 791 20.27 1.66 22.53
C VAL A 791 20.03 3.10 22.98
N HIS A 792 20.35 4.08 22.13
CA HIS A 792 20.02 5.47 22.41
C HIS A 792 18.51 5.70 22.26
N LEU A 793 17.85 6.13 23.34
CA LEU A 793 16.46 6.55 23.34
C LEU A 793 16.41 8.07 23.19
N PHE A 794 15.79 8.54 22.12
CA PHE A 794 15.55 9.96 21.85
C PHE A 794 14.47 10.53 22.78
N THR A 795 13.53 9.70 23.21
CA THR A 795 12.51 10.05 24.21
C THR A 795 12.03 8.81 24.94
N GLU A 796 11.56 8.98 26.16
CA GLU A 796 10.78 7.98 26.88
C GLU A 796 9.30 8.39 27.04
N THR A 797 8.95 9.59 26.57
CA THR A 797 7.56 10.03 26.41
C THR A 797 6.89 9.18 25.33
N ASP A 798 5.61 8.91 25.48
CA ASP A 798 4.83 8.20 24.44
C ASP A 798 4.72 9.10 23.18
N CYS A 799 5.55 8.78 22.19
CA CYS A 799 5.71 9.54 20.96
C CYS A 799 6.31 8.64 19.89
N ASN A 800 5.86 8.77 18.65
CA ASN A 800 6.44 8.06 17.52
C ASN A 800 7.77 8.71 17.11
N VAL A 801 8.81 7.88 16.91
CA VAL A 801 10.19 8.34 16.67
C VAL A 801 10.72 7.82 15.35
N TYR A 802 11.17 8.73 14.49
CA TYR A 802 11.90 8.44 13.26
C TYR A 802 13.21 9.22 13.26
N ALA A 803 14.34 8.56 13.05
CA ALA A 803 15.62 9.26 13.05
C ALA A 803 16.63 8.59 12.12
N ASN A 804 17.41 9.42 11.42
CA ASN A 804 18.55 8.98 10.61
C ASN A 804 19.58 10.10 10.49
N GLY A 805 20.86 9.76 10.65
CA GLY A 805 21.96 10.71 10.56
C GLY A 805 21.82 11.84 11.59
N GLN A 806 21.61 13.06 11.10
CA GLN A 806 21.44 14.27 11.93
C GLN A 806 19.98 14.74 12.04
N PHE A 807 19.03 13.90 11.64
CA PHE A 807 17.60 14.23 11.64
C PHE A 807 16.83 13.37 12.63
N LEU A 808 15.88 14.00 13.31
CA LEU A 808 14.92 13.37 14.22
C LEU A 808 13.53 13.91 13.92
N ALA A 809 12.59 13.03 13.59
CA ALA A 809 11.18 13.39 13.53
C ALA A 809 10.44 12.77 14.74
N LEU A 810 9.61 13.58 15.36
CA LEU A 810 8.75 13.24 16.48
C LEU A 810 7.32 13.48 16.07
N HIS A 811 6.47 12.44 16.15
CA HIS A 811 5.03 12.55 15.91
C HIS A 811 4.28 12.23 17.19
N ALA A 812 3.63 13.24 17.77
CA ALA A 812 3.02 13.16 19.09
C ALA A 812 1.79 12.26 19.11
N SER A 813 1.77 11.26 20.01
CA SER A 813 0.61 10.39 20.23
C SER A 813 -0.43 11.00 21.19
N GLN A 814 -0.06 12.01 21.96
CA GLN A 814 -0.89 12.72 22.92
C GLN A 814 -0.44 14.17 23.09
N ASP A 815 -1.26 14.99 23.74
CA ASP A 815 -0.91 16.37 24.11
C ASP A 815 0.13 16.39 25.22
N GLY A 816 1.04 17.38 25.18
CA GLY A 816 1.95 17.67 26.28
C GLY A 816 3.42 17.82 25.85
N PRO A 817 4.32 18.03 26.83
CA PRO A 817 5.74 18.15 26.55
C PRO A 817 6.36 16.79 26.25
N VAL A 818 7.07 16.72 25.12
CA VAL A 818 7.93 15.55 24.76
C VAL A 818 9.34 15.85 25.23
N ALA A 819 9.84 15.08 26.21
CA ALA A 819 11.22 15.15 26.66
C ALA A 819 12.14 14.51 25.62
N VAL A 820 13.10 15.30 25.09
CA VAL A 820 14.01 14.87 24.00
C VAL A 820 15.44 14.76 24.54
N ASN A 821 16.12 13.69 24.15
CA ASN A 821 17.53 13.45 24.43
C ASN A 821 18.30 13.20 23.11
N ILE A 822 19.09 14.15 22.67
CA ILE A 822 19.94 14.00 21.48
C ILE A 822 21.27 13.28 21.80
N GLY A 823 21.64 13.16 23.06
CA GLY A 823 22.85 12.44 23.52
C GLY A 823 24.15 13.18 23.37
N LYS A 824 24.18 14.34 22.71
CA LYS A 824 25.38 15.19 22.56
C LYS A 824 25.03 16.67 22.62
N PRO A 825 25.92 17.55 23.11
CA PRO A 825 25.71 19.00 23.03
C PRO A 825 25.65 19.45 21.57
N THR A 826 24.55 20.10 21.19
CA THR A 826 24.34 20.58 19.82
C THR A 826 23.31 21.71 19.78
N SER A 827 23.29 22.48 18.72
CA SER A 827 22.15 23.34 18.37
C SER A 827 21.16 22.54 17.58
N VAL A 828 19.89 22.67 17.94
CA VAL A 828 18.76 21.96 17.30
C VAL A 828 17.89 22.98 16.59
N THR A 829 17.62 22.75 15.31
CA THR A 829 16.74 23.58 14.46
C THR A 829 15.57 22.76 13.94
N ASP A 830 14.40 23.37 13.77
CA ASP A 830 13.29 22.79 13.05
C ASP A 830 13.57 22.88 11.53
N VAL A 831 13.49 21.76 10.83
CA VAL A 831 13.83 21.66 9.40
C VAL A 831 12.85 22.42 8.53
N LEU A 832 11.58 22.45 8.93
CA LEU A 832 10.50 23.00 8.10
C LEU A 832 10.33 24.52 8.29
N SER A 833 10.57 25.05 9.49
CA SER A 833 10.53 26.49 9.76
C SER A 833 11.91 27.15 9.68
N GLY A 834 12.98 26.39 9.84
CA GLY A 834 14.36 26.91 9.97
C GLY A 834 14.67 27.53 11.33
N GLU A 835 13.71 27.57 12.26
CA GLU A 835 13.86 28.22 13.56
C GLU A 835 14.71 27.40 14.54
N PRO A 836 15.49 28.03 15.40
CA PRO A 836 16.19 27.39 16.50
C PRO A 836 15.17 26.84 17.53
N VAL A 837 15.31 25.58 17.91
CA VAL A 837 14.44 24.91 18.89
C VAL A 837 15.10 24.82 20.26
N ALA A 838 16.38 24.45 20.32
CA ALA A 838 17.10 24.24 21.57
C ALA A 838 18.60 24.30 21.39
N LYS A 839 19.31 24.46 22.52
CA LYS A 839 20.76 24.27 22.66
C LYS A 839 21.03 23.25 23.77
N GLY A 840 21.88 22.26 23.49
CA GLY A 840 22.24 21.22 24.45
C GLY A 840 21.64 19.85 24.15
N PRO A 841 22.01 18.82 24.96
CA PRO A 841 21.67 17.43 24.68
C PRO A 841 20.26 17.03 25.11
N ARG A 842 19.64 17.79 26.00
CA ARG A 842 18.31 17.50 26.57
C ARG A 842 17.46 18.74 26.61
N PHE A 843 16.21 18.63 26.19
CA PHE A 843 15.20 19.69 26.16
C PHE A 843 13.79 19.08 26.10
N ALA A 844 12.77 19.90 26.19
CA ALA A 844 11.39 19.49 26.00
C ALA A 844 10.71 20.36 24.93
N ILE A 845 9.84 19.75 24.12
CA ILE A 845 9.04 20.44 23.10
C ILE A 845 7.58 20.22 23.43
N PRO A 846 6.77 21.30 23.63
CA PRO A 846 5.33 21.16 23.74
C PRO A 846 4.74 20.78 22.38
N LEU A 847 4.01 19.66 22.34
CA LEU A 847 3.32 19.17 21.15
C LEU A 847 1.87 18.90 21.45
N LYS A 848 1.01 19.12 20.48
CA LYS A 848 -0.36 18.63 20.47
C LYS A 848 -0.40 17.24 19.81
N LYS A 849 -1.40 16.44 20.15
CA LYS A 849 -1.67 15.17 19.51
C LYS A 849 -1.69 15.32 17.99
N GLY A 850 -0.93 14.48 17.30
CA GLY A 850 -0.77 14.50 15.84
C GLY A 850 0.27 15.50 15.30
N ASP A 851 0.81 16.41 16.12
CA ASP A 851 1.88 17.31 15.65
C ASP A 851 3.13 16.52 15.28
N THR A 852 3.75 16.90 14.16
CA THR A 852 5.06 16.37 13.74
C THR A 852 6.09 17.47 13.75
N ARG A 853 7.20 17.23 14.44
CA ARG A 853 8.40 18.11 14.41
C ARG A 853 9.56 17.37 13.77
N VAL A 854 10.14 17.97 12.77
CA VAL A 854 11.33 17.44 12.08
C VAL A 854 12.52 18.29 12.48
N LEU A 855 13.42 17.71 13.26
CA LEU A 855 14.56 18.39 13.86
C LEU A 855 15.85 18.01 13.16
N ARG A 856 16.76 18.97 13.04
CA ARG A 856 18.16 18.78 12.64
C ARG A 856 19.08 19.16 13.79
N TYR A 857 20.09 18.26 14.10
CA TYR A 857 21.02 18.41 15.22
C TYR A 857 22.47 18.04 14.89
#